data_c689dc62a4adaee6b8aeb4504c96a65c
#
_entry.id   c689dc62a4adaee6b8aeb4504c96a65c
#
_cell.length_a   1.000
_cell.length_b   1.000
_cell.length_c   1.000
_cell.angle_alpha   90.00
_cell.angle_beta   90.00
_cell.angle_gamma   90.00
#
_symmetry.space_group_name_H-M   'P 1'
#
loop_
_entity.id
_entity.type
_entity.pdbx_description
1 polymer ?
#
loop_
_entity_poly.entity_id
_entity_poly.type
_entity_poly.pdbx_seq_one_letter_code
_entity_poly.pdbx_strand_id
1 'polypeptide(L)'
;MPIKTDLKPTVDYDSKEYLELLDKYWRAANYVSVGQLFLRDNPLLKRDLTAEDVKVKPIGHWGTIVSQNFIYAQLNRVINKYDLNMFYIEGSGHGGQVMVSNSYLDGSYSDIYPEISQDEEGMKKLFKQFSFPGGVASHAAPETPGSIHEGGELGYSLSHGTGAILDNPDVIAAVEIGDGESETGPLAASWFSDKFINPVKDGAVLPIINMNGFKISNPTVLSRMSDEDLTKYFEGMGWKPYFVEADADSDHLAVSAEFSKTLDTVIEEIKAIQKKARSAAGAQDGEAELPHWPMIVFRSPKGWTGPKFNADGDPIEGSFRAHQVPIPVDAEHMEHKELLVDWMKSYKPEELFDEDGKLKDEIRALAPKGEQRMSVNPITNGGIDPKPLKFPEVRDFAVKFDKRGTEQHQDMIEWAKWLNEVANLNPTNFRGFGPDESESNRLYAFLDGQKRQWMEGIKPGNDHNLANSGRIIDSQLSEHQAEGWLEGYVLTGRHGFFATYESFGRVVDSMLTQHFKWLRKAKEQSWRKEYPSLNIVDTSTVFQQDHNGYTHQDPGLLTHLAEKKPEFIREYIPADANELLAVGDKAFRDYEKINVIVSSKHPRRQWYTIDEAKKIVDQGLGYIDWASTDQGAEPDLVVAAAGSEPNLEALAAISLLNKEFPELKIRFINVVDILKLRSPQNDPRGLTDEEFDRYFTKDKPVLFAFHGFEDLIKDIFFDRHNRNVHIHGYRENGDITTPFDMRVLNELDRYHLAKDAILSVPAYAQKGAAFAQKMDDMVAKHNQFIRDEGTDLPEVENWNWEPLNK
;
A
#
# COMPACT_ATOMS: atom_id res chain seq x y z
N MET A 1 -53.22 -10.57 26.91
CA MET A 1 -52.53 -11.57 26.12
C MET A 1 -51.13 -11.68 26.69
N PRO A 2 -50.65 -12.86 27.10
CA PRO A 2 -49.31 -12.99 27.66
C PRO A 2 -48.29 -12.90 26.53
N ILE A 3 -47.27 -12.08 26.69
CA ILE A 3 -46.10 -11.97 25.84
C ILE A 3 -45.35 -13.32 25.87
N LYS A 4 -45.38 -14.07 24.80
CA LYS A 4 -44.52 -15.25 24.64
C LYS A 4 -43.08 -14.71 24.45
N THR A 5 -42.29 -14.81 25.52
CA THR A 5 -40.83 -14.73 25.40
C THR A 5 -40.38 -16.09 24.91
N ASP A 6 -40.17 -16.20 23.61
CA ASP A 6 -39.39 -17.28 23.01
C ASP A 6 -37.92 -17.03 23.43
N LEU A 7 -37.55 -17.60 24.57
CA LEU A 7 -36.15 -17.78 24.94
C LEU A 7 -35.55 -18.78 23.94
N LYS A 8 -34.76 -18.29 22.97
CA LYS A 8 -33.88 -19.18 22.23
C LYS A 8 -33.04 -19.94 23.24
N PRO A 9 -32.87 -21.27 23.13
CA PRO A 9 -31.96 -21.99 23.96
C PRO A 9 -30.59 -21.33 23.87
N THR A 10 -30.02 -20.96 25.02
CA THR A 10 -28.66 -20.45 25.10
C THR A 10 -27.72 -21.55 24.61
N VAL A 11 -27.02 -21.32 23.49
CA VAL A 11 -26.02 -22.26 22.99
C VAL A 11 -24.88 -22.30 24.01
N ASP A 12 -24.53 -23.49 24.47
CA ASP A 12 -23.33 -23.70 25.27
C ASP A 12 -22.11 -23.90 24.34
N TYR A 13 -21.40 -22.83 24.09
CA TYR A 13 -20.22 -22.79 23.21
C TYR A 13 -19.01 -23.56 23.78
N ASP A 14 -19.04 -24.00 25.01
CA ASP A 14 -17.96 -24.72 25.70
C ASP A 14 -18.31 -26.18 25.91
N SER A 15 -19.53 -26.59 25.54
CA SER A 15 -19.98 -28.00 25.66
C SER A 15 -19.16 -28.93 24.75
N LYS A 16 -19.03 -30.17 25.18
CA LYS A 16 -18.37 -31.21 24.39
C LYS A 16 -19.01 -31.36 23.01
N GLU A 17 -20.33 -31.33 22.95
CA GLU A 17 -21.13 -31.43 21.73
C GLU A 17 -20.81 -30.29 20.75
N TYR A 18 -20.64 -29.07 21.26
CA TYR A 18 -20.25 -27.92 20.41
C TYR A 18 -18.82 -28.07 19.91
N LEU A 19 -17.88 -28.48 20.77
CA LEU A 19 -16.49 -28.71 20.36
C LEU A 19 -16.36 -29.86 19.34
N GLU A 20 -17.17 -30.90 19.43
CA GLU A 20 -17.23 -31.97 18.44
C GLU A 20 -17.74 -31.45 17.06
N LEU A 21 -18.71 -30.54 17.06
CA LEU A 21 -19.16 -29.87 15.82
C LEU A 21 -18.07 -28.94 15.26
N LEU A 22 -17.38 -28.23 16.15
CA LEU A 22 -16.28 -27.34 15.73
C LEU A 22 -15.13 -28.15 15.10
N ASP A 23 -14.81 -29.32 15.64
CA ASP A 23 -13.87 -30.28 15.03
C ASP A 23 -14.33 -30.70 13.63
N LYS A 24 -15.63 -31.01 13.46
CA LYS A 24 -16.18 -31.33 12.15
C LYS A 24 -16.05 -30.17 11.16
N TYR A 25 -16.32 -28.94 11.59
CA TYR A 25 -16.15 -27.75 10.73
C TYR A 25 -14.68 -27.60 10.28
N TRP A 26 -13.74 -27.72 11.22
CA TRP A 26 -12.31 -27.69 10.92
C TRP A 26 -11.88 -28.79 9.95
N ARG A 27 -12.34 -30.02 10.17
CA ARG A 27 -12.10 -31.16 9.25
C ARG A 27 -12.68 -30.89 7.86
N ALA A 28 -13.84 -30.29 7.77
CA ALA A 28 -14.45 -29.90 6.49
C ALA A 28 -13.59 -28.86 5.75
N ALA A 29 -13.08 -27.84 6.46
CA ALA A 29 -12.19 -26.85 5.87
C ALA A 29 -10.87 -27.49 5.37
N ASN A 30 -10.30 -28.42 6.15
CA ASN A 30 -9.10 -29.16 5.73
C ASN A 30 -9.37 -30.05 4.52
N TYR A 31 -10.50 -30.77 4.49
CA TYR A 31 -10.90 -31.59 3.35
C TYR A 31 -11.01 -30.75 2.06
N VAL A 32 -11.72 -29.64 2.13
CA VAL A 32 -11.89 -28.70 1.01
C VAL A 32 -10.53 -28.14 0.57
N SER A 33 -9.64 -27.86 1.52
CA SER A 33 -8.29 -27.35 1.22
C SER A 33 -7.40 -28.38 0.49
N VAL A 34 -7.45 -29.66 0.90
CA VAL A 34 -6.74 -30.74 0.19
C VAL A 34 -7.31 -30.94 -1.22
N GLY A 35 -8.65 -30.91 -1.35
CA GLY A 35 -9.32 -31.02 -2.63
C GLY A 35 -8.89 -29.92 -3.60
N GLN A 36 -8.82 -28.66 -3.13
CA GLN A 36 -8.32 -27.53 -3.93
C GLN A 36 -6.88 -27.76 -4.42
N LEU A 37 -6.05 -28.41 -3.63
CA LEU A 37 -4.66 -28.64 -3.99
C LEU A 37 -4.52 -29.70 -5.11
N PHE A 38 -5.26 -30.81 -5.02
CA PHE A 38 -5.04 -31.98 -5.85
C PHE A 38 -6.14 -32.29 -6.89
N LEU A 39 -7.39 -32.03 -6.58
CA LEU A 39 -8.49 -32.55 -7.37
C LEU A 39 -9.05 -31.53 -8.38
N ARG A 40 -9.59 -32.07 -9.47
CA ARG A 40 -10.41 -31.36 -10.45
C ARG A 40 -11.74 -32.04 -10.74
N ASP A 41 -11.93 -33.28 -10.27
CA ASP A 41 -13.18 -34.04 -10.32
C ASP A 41 -13.26 -35.02 -9.14
N ASN A 42 -14.41 -35.71 -8.98
CA ASN A 42 -14.68 -36.69 -7.92
C ASN A 42 -14.43 -36.14 -6.49
N PRO A 43 -14.98 -34.98 -6.15
CA PRO A 43 -14.64 -34.24 -4.92
C PRO A 43 -15.02 -35.01 -3.63
N LEU A 44 -15.94 -35.96 -3.69
CA LEU A 44 -16.40 -36.77 -2.55
C LEU A 44 -15.82 -38.18 -2.54
N LEU A 45 -14.88 -38.49 -3.44
CA LEU A 45 -14.27 -39.82 -3.57
C LEU A 45 -15.30 -40.96 -3.69
N LYS A 46 -16.41 -40.71 -4.41
CA LYS A 46 -17.49 -41.68 -4.62
C LYS A 46 -17.08 -42.87 -5.50
N ARG A 47 -16.01 -42.75 -6.21
CA ARG A 47 -15.37 -43.78 -7.03
C ARG A 47 -13.86 -43.74 -6.88
N ASP A 48 -13.16 -44.76 -7.32
CA ASP A 48 -11.70 -44.78 -7.30
C ASP A 48 -11.15 -43.58 -8.09
N LEU A 49 -10.11 -42.97 -7.57
CA LEU A 49 -9.41 -41.87 -8.24
C LEU A 49 -8.71 -42.37 -9.52
N THR A 50 -8.90 -41.61 -10.57
CA THR A 50 -8.23 -41.76 -11.86
C THR A 50 -7.38 -40.55 -12.18
N ALA A 51 -6.49 -40.67 -13.17
CA ALA A 51 -5.68 -39.53 -13.63
C ALA A 51 -6.51 -38.33 -14.10
N GLU A 52 -7.76 -38.58 -14.54
CA GLU A 52 -8.67 -37.51 -14.96
C GLU A 52 -9.21 -36.69 -13.78
N ASP A 53 -9.21 -37.24 -12.57
CA ASP A 53 -9.72 -36.58 -11.36
C ASP A 53 -8.68 -35.68 -10.71
N VAL A 54 -7.40 -35.96 -10.95
CA VAL A 54 -6.27 -35.26 -10.32
C VAL A 54 -5.71 -34.21 -11.28
N LYS A 55 -5.21 -33.13 -10.72
CA LYS A 55 -4.53 -32.06 -11.49
C LYS A 55 -3.24 -32.61 -12.10
N VAL A 56 -2.94 -32.21 -13.33
CA VAL A 56 -1.68 -32.54 -14.00
C VAL A 56 -0.48 -31.95 -13.20
N LYS A 57 -0.69 -30.82 -12.61
CA LYS A 57 0.33 -30.13 -11.80
C LYS A 57 -0.32 -29.51 -10.56
N PRO A 58 -0.41 -30.25 -9.44
CA PRO A 58 -0.81 -29.68 -8.17
C PRO A 58 0.14 -28.55 -7.76
N ILE A 59 -0.41 -27.37 -7.45
CA ILE A 59 0.36 -26.19 -7.04
C ILE A 59 -0.33 -25.56 -5.84
N GLY A 60 0.43 -25.30 -4.79
CA GLY A 60 0.00 -24.64 -3.59
C GLY A 60 0.85 -25.07 -2.40
N HIS A 61 0.39 -24.73 -1.21
CA HIS A 61 1.11 -24.98 0.02
C HIS A 61 0.18 -25.68 1.01
N TRP A 62 0.72 -26.60 1.77
CA TRP A 62 -0.04 -27.34 2.78
C TRP A 62 0.36 -26.98 4.21
N GLY A 63 1.61 -26.68 4.44
CA GLY A 63 2.23 -26.67 5.76
C GLY A 63 1.58 -25.76 6.80
N THR A 64 0.91 -24.70 6.40
CA THR A 64 0.25 -23.72 7.29
C THR A 64 -1.27 -23.87 7.33
N ILE A 65 -1.87 -24.62 6.41
CA ILE A 65 -3.30 -24.64 6.14
C ILE A 65 -4.11 -25.09 7.36
N VAL A 66 -3.69 -26.18 8.00
CA VAL A 66 -4.49 -26.84 9.04
C VAL A 66 -4.63 -25.98 10.28
N SER A 67 -3.54 -25.35 10.71
CA SER A 67 -3.56 -24.43 11.84
C SER A 67 -4.32 -23.14 11.53
N GLN A 68 -4.22 -22.64 10.31
CA GLN A 68 -5.02 -21.47 9.88
C GLN A 68 -6.52 -21.81 9.84
N ASN A 69 -6.92 -22.96 9.30
CA ASN A 69 -8.31 -23.43 9.34
C ASN A 69 -8.81 -23.61 10.77
N PHE A 70 -7.93 -24.10 11.67
CA PHE A 70 -8.24 -24.23 13.09
C PHE A 70 -8.50 -22.86 13.73
N ILE A 71 -7.61 -21.90 13.53
CA ILE A 71 -7.76 -20.52 14.00
C ILE A 71 -9.07 -19.92 13.46
N TYR A 72 -9.33 -20.05 12.16
CA TYR A 72 -10.53 -19.49 11.54
C TYR A 72 -11.83 -20.08 12.14
N ALA A 73 -11.87 -21.39 12.36
CA ALA A 73 -13.02 -22.06 13.02
C ALA A 73 -13.24 -21.55 14.45
N GLN A 74 -12.18 -21.38 15.22
CA GLN A 74 -12.23 -20.82 16.57
C GLN A 74 -12.68 -19.36 16.59
N LEU A 75 -12.28 -18.55 15.59
CA LEU A 75 -12.76 -17.18 15.44
C LEU A 75 -14.26 -17.14 15.13
N ASN A 76 -14.78 -18.04 14.29
CA ASN A 76 -16.23 -18.17 14.07
C ASN A 76 -16.98 -18.42 15.40
N ARG A 77 -16.43 -19.26 16.28
CA ARG A 77 -17.02 -19.55 17.59
C ARG A 77 -17.13 -18.28 18.45
N VAL A 78 -16.05 -17.50 18.59
CA VAL A 78 -16.08 -16.30 19.43
C VAL A 78 -16.91 -15.17 18.82
N ILE A 79 -16.97 -15.06 17.51
CA ILE A 79 -17.88 -14.13 16.84
C ILE A 79 -19.33 -14.43 17.24
N ASN A 80 -19.74 -15.70 17.18
CA ASN A 80 -21.08 -16.12 17.60
C ASN A 80 -21.32 -15.95 19.10
N LYS A 81 -20.32 -16.30 19.94
CA LYS A 81 -20.43 -16.25 21.40
C LYS A 81 -20.58 -14.83 21.94
N TYR A 82 -19.82 -13.89 21.40
CA TYR A 82 -19.69 -12.52 21.92
C TYR A 82 -20.33 -11.47 21.02
N ASP A 83 -20.96 -11.86 19.90
CA ASP A 83 -21.59 -10.97 18.93
C ASP A 83 -20.56 -9.94 18.39
N LEU A 84 -19.43 -10.45 17.86
CA LEU A 84 -18.30 -9.63 17.44
C LEU A 84 -18.42 -9.13 16.01
N ASN A 85 -17.92 -7.93 15.78
CA ASN A 85 -17.55 -7.42 14.45
C ASN A 85 -16.05 -7.69 14.25
N MET A 86 -15.72 -8.70 13.43
CA MET A 86 -14.35 -9.18 13.25
C MET A 86 -14.08 -9.50 11.78
N PHE A 87 -12.83 -9.35 11.37
CA PHE A 87 -12.35 -9.88 10.10
C PHE A 87 -10.98 -10.53 10.29
N TYR A 88 -10.58 -11.32 9.31
CA TYR A 88 -9.36 -12.12 9.33
C TYR A 88 -8.35 -11.61 8.31
N ILE A 89 -7.10 -11.49 8.72
CA ILE A 89 -5.95 -11.24 7.83
C ILE A 89 -5.08 -12.49 7.84
N GLU A 90 -4.82 -13.00 6.64
CA GLU A 90 -3.98 -14.16 6.39
C GLU A 90 -2.53 -13.70 6.14
N GLY A 91 -1.71 -13.63 7.19
CA GLY A 91 -0.32 -13.20 7.10
C GLY A 91 0.57 -14.24 6.44
N SER A 92 0.33 -15.53 6.71
CA SER A 92 0.92 -16.63 5.95
C SER A 92 0.23 -16.78 4.60
N GLY A 93 0.28 -15.74 3.77
CA GLY A 93 -0.54 -15.60 2.56
C GLY A 93 -0.42 -16.71 1.52
N HIS A 94 0.61 -17.56 1.61
CA HIS A 94 0.72 -18.77 0.80
C HIS A 94 -0.31 -19.86 1.16
N GLY A 95 -1.10 -19.65 2.22
CA GLY A 95 -2.23 -20.48 2.64
C GLY A 95 -3.56 -20.13 1.98
N GLY A 96 -3.62 -19.51 0.80
CA GLY A 96 -4.84 -18.99 0.18
C GLY A 96 -6.03 -19.94 0.10
N GLN A 97 -5.82 -21.25 0.20
CA GLN A 97 -6.91 -22.24 0.33
C GLN A 97 -7.79 -22.01 1.55
N VAL A 98 -7.24 -21.47 2.64
CA VAL A 98 -7.95 -21.29 3.92
C VAL A 98 -9.12 -20.34 3.74
N MET A 99 -8.88 -19.14 3.21
CA MET A 99 -9.95 -18.18 2.99
C MET A 99 -10.98 -18.69 1.97
N VAL A 100 -10.53 -19.35 0.90
CA VAL A 100 -11.43 -19.97 -0.09
C VAL A 100 -12.28 -21.06 0.56
N SER A 101 -11.68 -21.97 1.33
CA SER A 101 -12.42 -23.06 2.01
C SER A 101 -13.46 -22.52 2.99
N ASN A 102 -13.05 -21.59 3.85
CA ASN A 102 -13.94 -21.08 4.89
C ASN A 102 -15.08 -20.23 4.33
N SER A 103 -14.82 -19.39 3.32
CA SER A 103 -15.87 -18.63 2.61
C SER A 103 -16.81 -19.54 1.81
N TYR A 104 -16.33 -20.65 1.30
CA TYR A 104 -17.19 -21.66 0.67
C TYR A 104 -18.08 -22.35 1.72
N LEU A 105 -17.54 -22.78 2.85
CA LEU A 105 -18.29 -23.47 3.89
C LEU A 105 -19.35 -22.57 4.57
N ASP A 106 -19.06 -21.28 4.75
CA ASP A 106 -20.03 -20.32 5.31
C ASP A 106 -21.06 -19.82 4.28
N GLY A 107 -20.88 -20.18 3.00
CA GLY A 107 -21.77 -19.86 1.90
C GLY A 107 -21.50 -18.53 1.20
N SER A 108 -20.63 -17.67 1.74
CA SER A 108 -20.35 -16.36 1.14
C SER A 108 -19.67 -16.44 -0.21
N TYR A 109 -18.84 -17.46 -0.44
CA TYR A 109 -18.23 -17.68 -1.75
C TYR A 109 -19.29 -17.94 -2.83
N SER A 110 -20.27 -18.80 -2.53
CA SER A 110 -21.37 -19.12 -3.46
C SER A 110 -22.38 -17.97 -3.59
N ASP A 111 -22.54 -17.13 -2.56
CA ASP A 111 -23.36 -15.90 -2.67
C ASP A 111 -22.76 -14.92 -3.70
N ILE A 112 -21.45 -14.88 -3.82
CA ILE A 112 -20.70 -14.00 -4.74
C ILE A 112 -20.49 -14.67 -6.12
N TYR A 113 -20.18 -15.97 -6.12
CA TYR A 113 -19.94 -16.78 -7.32
C TYR A 113 -20.99 -17.91 -7.40
N PRO A 114 -22.21 -17.63 -7.86
CA PRO A 114 -23.32 -18.61 -7.85
C PRO A 114 -23.06 -19.89 -8.66
N GLU A 115 -22.13 -19.84 -9.62
CA GLU A 115 -21.69 -21.01 -10.39
C GLU A 115 -20.86 -22.01 -9.56
N ILE A 116 -20.33 -21.56 -8.40
CA ILE A 116 -19.69 -22.41 -7.40
C ILE A 116 -20.72 -22.71 -6.31
N SER A 117 -21.67 -23.56 -6.62
CA SER A 117 -22.75 -23.93 -5.70
C SER A 117 -22.25 -24.76 -4.51
N GLN A 118 -23.01 -24.75 -3.41
CA GLN A 118 -22.68 -25.55 -2.22
C GLN A 118 -23.23 -26.99 -2.38
N ASP A 119 -22.68 -27.72 -3.35
CA ASP A 119 -22.97 -29.10 -3.68
C ASP A 119 -21.76 -29.74 -4.38
N GLU A 120 -21.89 -31.01 -4.79
CA GLU A 120 -20.79 -31.75 -5.43
C GLU A 120 -20.28 -31.06 -6.70
N GLU A 121 -21.17 -30.50 -7.53
CA GLU A 121 -20.76 -29.81 -8.76
C GLU A 121 -20.05 -28.50 -8.46
N GLY A 122 -20.51 -27.73 -7.48
CA GLY A 122 -19.83 -26.51 -7.04
C GLY A 122 -18.48 -26.81 -6.40
N MET A 123 -18.40 -27.86 -5.55
CA MET A 123 -17.16 -28.30 -4.92
C MET A 123 -16.13 -28.74 -5.97
N LYS A 124 -16.56 -29.46 -7.01
CA LYS A 124 -15.71 -29.83 -8.16
C LYS A 124 -15.12 -28.58 -8.86
N LYS A 125 -15.95 -27.59 -9.13
CA LYS A 125 -15.51 -26.34 -9.76
C LYS A 125 -14.54 -25.57 -8.85
N LEU A 126 -14.83 -25.49 -7.54
CA LEU A 126 -13.99 -24.87 -6.52
C LEU A 126 -12.60 -25.53 -6.49
N PHE A 127 -12.54 -26.85 -6.47
CA PHE A 127 -11.26 -27.58 -6.47
C PHE A 127 -10.49 -27.34 -7.75
N LYS A 128 -11.15 -27.43 -8.90
CA LYS A 128 -10.53 -27.26 -10.20
C LYS A 128 -9.90 -25.88 -10.38
N GLN A 129 -10.61 -24.80 -9.97
CA GLN A 129 -10.17 -23.43 -10.24
C GLN A 129 -8.93 -22.98 -9.43
N PHE A 130 -8.67 -23.62 -8.30
CA PHE A 130 -7.54 -23.22 -7.44
C PHE A 130 -6.21 -23.48 -8.12
N SER A 131 -5.36 -22.46 -8.23
CA SER A 131 -4.07 -22.53 -8.90
C SER A 131 -4.12 -23.12 -10.33
N PHE A 132 -5.19 -22.78 -11.05
CA PHE A 132 -5.48 -23.29 -12.38
C PHE A 132 -5.58 -22.11 -13.37
N PRO A 133 -5.18 -22.26 -14.65
CA PRO A 133 -5.30 -21.20 -15.64
C PRO A 133 -6.73 -20.61 -15.72
N GLY A 134 -6.86 -19.30 -15.51
CA GLY A 134 -8.15 -18.60 -15.48
C GLY A 134 -8.94 -18.77 -14.17
N GLY A 135 -8.37 -19.42 -13.17
CA GLY A 135 -8.98 -19.62 -11.86
C GLY A 135 -8.42 -18.66 -10.79
N VAL A 136 -8.34 -19.13 -9.56
CA VAL A 136 -7.94 -18.38 -8.38
C VAL A 136 -6.48 -18.62 -8.02
N ALA A 137 -5.76 -17.60 -7.57
CA ALA A 137 -4.37 -17.69 -7.15
C ALA A 137 -4.19 -18.60 -5.93
N SER A 138 -2.98 -19.18 -5.78
CA SER A 138 -2.63 -20.03 -4.63
C SER A 138 -2.37 -19.26 -3.34
N HIS A 139 -2.22 -17.95 -3.42
CA HIS A 139 -2.01 -17.05 -2.28
C HIS A 139 -3.30 -16.27 -1.98
N ALA A 140 -3.34 -15.65 -0.81
CA ALA A 140 -4.40 -14.70 -0.48
C ALA A 140 -4.53 -13.65 -1.58
N ALA A 141 -5.74 -13.43 -2.07
CA ALA A 141 -5.97 -12.64 -3.26
C ALA A 141 -7.33 -11.92 -3.20
N PRO A 142 -7.49 -10.79 -3.90
CA PRO A 142 -8.72 -10.01 -3.87
C PRO A 142 -9.92 -10.70 -4.50
N GLU A 143 -9.74 -11.75 -5.29
CA GLU A 143 -10.82 -12.62 -5.79
C GLU A 143 -11.53 -13.37 -4.67
N THR A 144 -10.86 -13.57 -3.52
CA THR A 144 -11.45 -14.28 -2.37
C THR A 144 -12.18 -13.30 -1.47
N PRO A 145 -13.47 -13.55 -1.15
CA PRO A 145 -14.23 -12.70 -0.24
C PRO A 145 -13.55 -12.52 1.11
N GLY A 146 -13.52 -11.29 1.61
CA GLY A 146 -12.93 -10.96 2.92
C GLY A 146 -11.43 -10.67 2.90
N SER A 147 -10.73 -10.89 1.80
CA SER A 147 -9.29 -10.62 1.71
C SER A 147 -9.02 -9.13 1.46
N ILE A 148 -8.20 -8.51 2.31
CA ILE A 148 -7.65 -7.17 2.11
C ILE A 148 -6.12 -7.16 2.12
N HIS A 149 -5.51 -8.31 2.28
CA HIS A 149 -4.06 -8.46 2.34
C HIS A 149 -3.59 -9.39 1.24
N GLU A 150 -2.60 -8.95 0.48
CA GLU A 150 -1.90 -9.77 -0.51
C GLU A 150 -0.70 -10.44 0.18
N GLY A 151 -0.65 -11.74 0.12
CA GLY A 151 0.30 -12.51 0.93
C GLY A 151 1.54 -12.99 0.18
N GLY A 152 1.88 -12.42 -0.97
CA GLY A 152 3.05 -12.81 -1.75
C GLY A 152 4.35 -12.33 -1.14
N GLU A 153 4.40 -11.10 -0.67
CA GLU A 153 5.49 -10.54 0.11
C GLU A 153 5.12 -10.55 1.60
N LEU A 154 5.97 -11.14 2.44
CA LEU A 154 5.69 -11.30 3.87
C LEU A 154 6.17 -10.09 4.67
N GLY A 155 5.48 -9.79 5.77
CA GLY A 155 5.90 -8.82 6.77
C GLY A 155 4.93 -7.66 7.00
N TYR A 156 3.81 -7.60 6.31
CA TYR A 156 2.90 -6.45 6.34
C TYR A 156 1.54 -6.75 7.00
N SER A 157 1.27 -7.99 7.39
CA SER A 157 -0.03 -8.40 7.94
C SER A 157 -0.43 -7.58 9.17
N LEU A 158 0.48 -7.40 10.13
CA LEU A 158 0.18 -6.67 11.37
C LEU A 158 0.04 -5.16 11.14
N SER A 159 0.83 -4.56 10.25
CA SER A 159 0.67 -3.14 9.89
C SER A 159 -0.63 -2.89 9.16
N HIS A 160 -1.01 -3.75 8.18
CA HIS A 160 -2.31 -3.66 7.51
C HIS A 160 -3.48 -3.84 8.48
N GLY A 161 -3.40 -4.83 9.40
CA GLY A 161 -4.41 -5.03 10.44
C GLY A 161 -4.55 -3.81 11.36
N THR A 162 -3.45 -3.20 11.75
CA THR A 162 -3.44 -1.97 12.53
C THR A 162 -4.05 -0.81 11.75
N GLY A 163 -3.64 -0.58 10.50
CA GLY A 163 -4.23 0.45 9.65
C GLY A 163 -5.74 0.29 9.49
N ALA A 164 -6.20 -0.94 9.32
CA ALA A 164 -7.61 -1.27 9.13
C ALA A 164 -8.50 -0.97 10.35
N ILE A 165 -7.95 -1.03 11.57
CA ILE A 165 -8.74 -0.76 12.79
C ILE A 165 -8.73 0.70 13.23
N LEU A 166 -7.87 1.53 12.67
CA LEU A 166 -7.86 2.96 13.00
C LEU A 166 -9.20 3.60 12.65
N ASP A 167 -9.76 4.40 13.56
CA ASP A 167 -11.10 5.01 13.44
C ASP A 167 -12.27 4.02 13.28
N ASN A 168 -12.05 2.73 13.62
CA ASN A 168 -13.03 1.65 13.60
C ASN A 168 -13.22 1.06 15.01
N PRO A 169 -13.80 1.80 15.96
CA PRO A 169 -13.79 1.43 17.39
C PRO A 169 -14.46 0.08 17.72
N ASP A 170 -15.34 -0.41 16.87
CA ASP A 170 -16.15 -1.60 17.14
C ASP A 170 -15.64 -2.85 16.42
N VAL A 171 -14.51 -2.76 15.70
CA VAL A 171 -13.96 -3.88 14.95
C VAL A 171 -12.74 -4.51 15.63
N ILE A 172 -12.59 -5.81 15.46
CA ILE A 172 -11.38 -6.56 15.80
C ILE A 172 -10.78 -7.13 14.53
N ALA A 173 -9.55 -6.79 14.24
CA ALA A 173 -8.75 -7.45 13.20
C ALA A 173 -8.01 -8.65 13.81
N ALA A 174 -8.44 -9.85 13.47
CA ALA A 174 -7.70 -11.06 13.80
C ALA A 174 -6.61 -11.25 12.73
N VAL A 175 -5.36 -11.11 13.14
CA VAL A 175 -4.20 -11.18 12.24
C VAL A 175 -3.44 -12.46 12.51
N GLU A 176 -3.57 -13.44 11.61
CA GLU A 176 -2.68 -14.61 11.63
C GLU A 176 -1.32 -14.18 11.11
N ILE A 177 -0.28 -14.52 11.85
CA ILE A 177 1.10 -14.18 11.55
C ILE A 177 1.93 -15.46 11.50
N GLY A 178 2.53 -15.76 10.35
CA GLY A 178 3.45 -16.88 10.26
C GLY A 178 4.72 -16.64 11.09
N ASP A 179 5.21 -17.69 11.73
CA ASP A 179 6.49 -17.61 12.46
C ASP A 179 7.67 -17.26 11.55
N GLY A 180 7.62 -17.66 10.26
CA GLY A 180 8.58 -17.23 9.24
C GLY A 180 8.40 -15.76 8.85
N GLU A 181 7.17 -15.26 8.74
CA GLU A 181 6.87 -13.85 8.51
C GLU A 181 7.43 -12.97 9.63
N SER A 182 7.37 -13.47 10.87
CA SER A 182 7.87 -12.76 12.06
C SER A 182 9.37 -12.42 12.01
N GLU A 183 10.14 -13.07 11.12
CA GLU A 183 11.57 -12.79 10.91
C GLU A 183 11.84 -11.62 9.96
N THR A 184 10.82 -11.14 9.25
CA THR A 184 10.97 -10.00 8.32
C THR A 184 11.19 -8.71 9.09
N GLY A 185 12.00 -7.79 8.53
CA GLY A 185 12.21 -6.48 9.13
C GLY A 185 10.92 -5.68 9.35
N PRO A 186 10.01 -5.61 8.34
CA PRO A 186 8.73 -4.93 8.50
C PRO A 186 7.88 -5.50 9.63
N LEU A 187 7.73 -6.82 9.74
CA LEU A 187 6.93 -7.38 10.83
C LEU A 187 7.58 -7.18 12.21
N ALA A 188 8.90 -7.35 12.30
CA ALA A 188 9.61 -7.10 13.56
C ALA A 188 9.40 -5.67 14.06
N ALA A 189 9.34 -4.69 13.16
CA ALA A 189 9.00 -3.29 13.48
C ALA A 189 7.52 -3.09 13.81
N SER A 190 6.62 -3.95 13.29
CA SER A 190 5.17 -3.83 13.48
C SER A 190 4.73 -4.05 14.93
N TRP A 191 5.52 -4.73 15.74
CA TRP A 191 5.18 -4.95 17.16
C TRP A 191 5.07 -3.66 17.97
N PHE A 192 5.65 -2.53 17.50
CA PHE A 192 5.44 -1.22 18.10
C PHE A 192 4.06 -0.60 17.79
N SER A 193 3.26 -1.21 16.93
CA SER A 193 1.93 -0.66 16.53
C SER A 193 0.99 -0.44 17.71
N ASP A 194 1.13 -1.21 18.80
CA ASP A 194 0.34 -1.04 20.03
C ASP A 194 0.45 0.36 20.63
N LYS A 195 1.61 1.04 20.42
CA LYS A 195 1.87 2.41 20.90
C LYS A 195 1.04 3.47 20.17
N PHE A 196 0.37 3.09 19.10
CA PHE A 196 -0.41 3.99 18.24
C PHE A 196 -1.91 3.61 18.18
N ILE A 197 -2.36 2.58 18.90
CA ILE A 197 -3.76 2.15 18.95
C ILE A 197 -4.45 2.79 20.15
N ASN A 198 -5.41 3.68 19.88
CA ASN A 198 -6.19 4.33 20.92
C ASN A 198 -7.46 3.49 21.24
N PRO A 199 -7.60 2.89 22.42
CA PRO A 199 -8.71 1.99 22.75
C PRO A 199 -10.08 2.68 22.83
N VAL A 200 -10.11 4.03 22.79
CA VAL A 200 -11.36 4.80 22.74
C VAL A 200 -11.87 4.93 21.32
N LYS A 201 -10.97 5.33 20.38
CA LYS A 201 -11.34 5.75 19.01
C LYS A 201 -11.06 4.70 17.96
N ASP A 202 -10.12 3.80 18.23
CA ASP A 202 -9.72 2.74 17.31
C ASP A 202 -10.32 1.40 17.73
N GLY A 203 -10.30 0.43 16.84
CA GLY A 203 -10.65 -0.97 17.11
C GLY A 203 -9.56 -1.68 17.90
N ALA A 204 -9.49 -2.98 17.74
CA ALA A 204 -8.41 -3.78 18.32
C ALA A 204 -7.79 -4.69 17.28
N VAL A 205 -6.49 -4.94 17.41
CA VAL A 205 -5.79 -6.00 16.69
C VAL A 205 -5.61 -7.18 17.62
N LEU A 206 -5.90 -8.37 17.13
CA LEU A 206 -5.60 -9.65 17.80
C LEU A 206 -4.54 -10.38 16.97
N PRO A 207 -3.25 -10.24 17.31
CA PRO A 207 -2.21 -11.04 16.67
C PRO A 207 -2.29 -12.49 17.12
N ILE A 208 -2.23 -13.42 16.17
CA ILE A 208 -2.17 -14.87 16.43
C ILE A 208 -0.98 -15.41 15.67
N ILE A 209 0.12 -15.70 16.34
CA ILE A 209 1.29 -16.30 15.71
C ILE A 209 0.99 -17.78 15.45
N ASN A 210 0.99 -18.15 14.19
CA ASN A 210 0.91 -19.52 13.72
C ASN A 210 2.31 -20.12 13.67
N MET A 211 2.73 -20.72 14.77
CA MET A 211 4.08 -21.22 14.96
C MET A 211 4.18 -22.70 14.57
N ASN A 212 4.52 -22.96 13.30
CA ASN A 212 4.66 -24.33 12.80
C ASN A 212 6.10 -24.85 12.75
N GLY A 213 7.07 -24.00 13.08
CA GLY A 213 8.46 -24.35 13.28
C GLY A 213 9.36 -24.27 12.07
N PHE A 214 8.85 -24.16 10.84
CA PHE A 214 9.65 -24.22 9.61
C PHE A 214 9.22 -23.21 8.56
N LYS A 215 10.18 -22.67 7.85
CA LYS A 215 10.03 -21.93 6.58
C LYS A 215 9.99 -22.92 5.39
N ILE A 216 10.50 -22.51 4.24
CA ILE A 216 10.58 -23.38 3.05
C ILE A 216 11.48 -24.59 3.29
N SER A 217 12.63 -24.40 3.92
CA SER A 217 13.64 -25.45 4.14
C SER A 217 14.31 -25.40 5.53
N ASN A 218 14.22 -24.28 6.23
CA ASN A 218 14.89 -24.04 7.50
C ASN A 218 13.89 -23.86 8.66
N PRO A 219 14.29 -24.18 9.91
CA PRO A 219 13.51 -23.83 11.08
C PRO A 219 13.37 -22.32 11.23
N THR A 220 12.29 -21.87 11.87
CA THR A 220 12.10 -20.48 12.20
C THR A 220 12.83 -20.11 13.49
N VAL A 221 13.23 -18.84 13.62
CA VAL A 221 13.95 -18.35 14.79
C VAL A 221 13.07 -18.44 16.03
N LEU A 222 11.83 -17.93 15.96
CA LEU A 222 10.92 -17.90 17.10
C LEU A 222 10.58 -19.30 17.61
N SER A 223 10.46 -20.31 16.74
CA SER A 223 10.15 -21.68 17.15
C SER A 223 11.24 -22.35 17.99
N ARG A 224 12.45 -21.78 17.98
CA ARG A 224 13.60 -22.29 18.76
C ARG A 224 13.81 -21.53 20.07
N MET A 225 13.00 -20.52 20.32
CA MET A 225 12.98 -19.78 21.60
C MET A 225 12.09 -20.49 22.62
N SER A 226 12.48 -20.42 23.89
CA SER A 226 11.63 -20.89 25.00
C SER A 226 10.41 -19.98 25.19
N ASP A 227 9.36 -20.49 25.83
CA ASP A 227 8.20 -19.66 26.19
C ASP A 227 8.56 -18.49 27.09
N GLU A 228 9.54 -18.69 27.98
CA GLU A 228 10.07 -17.62 28.84
C GLU A 228 10.70 -16.48 28.02
N ASP A 229 11.49 -16.82 27.00
CA ASP A 229 12.14 -15.82 26.14
C ASP A 229 11.15 -15.13 25.20
N LEU A 230 10.19 -15.88 24.65
CA LEU A 230 9.09 -15.30 23.86
C LEU A 230 8.21 -14.37 24.69
N THR A 231 7.90 -14.76 25.93
CA THR A 231 7.15 -13.91 26.84
C THR A 231 7.87 -12.58 27.09
N LYS A 232 9.17 -12.64 27.44
CA LYS A 232 9.99 -11.43 27.62
C LYS A 232 10.05 -10.57 26.36
N TYR A 233 10.16 -11.20 25.19
CA TYR A 233 10.20 -10.51 23.90
C TYR A 233 8.91 -9.73 23.64
N PHE A 234 7.76 -10.38 23.71
CA PHE A 234 6.48 -9.74 23.43
C PHE A 234 6.03 -8.77 24.53
N GLU A 235 6.26 -9.10 25.82
CA GLU A 235 5.98 -8.16 26.91
C GLU A 235 6.83 -6.90 26.81
N GLY A 236 8.10 -7.04 26.41
CA GLY A 236 8.99 -5.90 26.15
C GLY A 236 8.49 -4.98 25.03
N MET A 237 7.73 -5.51 24.08
CA MET A 237 7.10 -4.74 23.01
C MET A 237 5.70 -4.19 23.40
N GLY A 238 5.15 -4.60 24.53
CA GLY A 238 3.83 -4.11 25.02
C GLY A 238 2.68 -5.09 24.83
N TRP A 239 2.94 -6.31 24.34
CA TRP A 239 1.93 -7.34 24.13
C TRP A 239 1.92 -8.35 25.27
N LYS A 240 0.76 -8.94 25.53
CA LYS A 240 0.60 -10.01 26.53
C LYS A 240 0.35 -11.35 25.82
N PRO A 241 1.39 -12.22 25.71
CA PRO A 241 1.26 -13.46 24.98
C PRO A 241 0.55 -14.55 25.81
N TYR A 242 -0.31 -15.30 25.13
CA TYR A 242 -0.93 -16.52 25.59
C TYR A 242 -0.48 -17.68 24.69
N PHE A 243 -0.13 -18.81 25.29
CA PHE A 243 0.39 -19.97 24.56
C PHE A 243 -0.64 -21.10 24.53
N VAL A 244 -0.82 -21.69 23.34
CA VAL A 244 -1.53 -22.95 23.14
C VAL A 244 -0.68 -23.83 22.24
N GLU A 245 -0.61 -25.11 22.57
CA GLU A 245 0.25 -26.07 21.87
C GLU A 245 -0.51 -27.32 21.43
N ALA A 246 -0.23 -27.76 20.22
CA ALA A 246 -0.68 -29.03 19.66
C ALA A 246 0.52 -29.82 19.14
N ASP A 247 0.59 -31.10 19.50
CA ASP A 247 1.51 -32.06 18.92
C ASP A 247 0.83 -32.93 17.86
N ALA A 248 1.61 -33.68 17.09
CA ALA A 248 1.12 -34.59 16.06
C ALA A 248 0.11 -35.65 16.57
N ASP A 249 0.21 -36.03 17.81
CA ASP A 249 -0.64 -37.05 18.45
C ASP A 249 -1.58 -36.44 19.51
N SER A 250 -1.74 -35.12 19.58
CA SER A 250 -2.63 -34.43 20.48
C SER A 250 -4.11 -34.82 20.26
N ASP A 251 -4.88 -34.91 21.34
CA ASP A 251 -6.34 -35.00 21.27
C ASP A 251 -6.89 -33.64 20.76
N HIS A 252 -7.43 -33.62 19.57
CA HIS A 252 -7.92 -32.40 18.88
C HIS A 252 -9.01 -31.69 19.69
N LEU A 253 -9.88 -32.46 20.41
CA LEU A 253 -10.91 -31.86 21.24
C LEU A 253 -10.30 -31.17 22.46
N ALA A 254 -9.25 -31.74 23.05
CA ALA A 254 -8.56 -31.13 24.17
C ALA A 254 -7.85 -29.83 23.74
N VAL A 255 -7.15 -29.85 22.60
CA VAL A 255 -6.52 -28.63 22.00
C VAL A 255 -7.60 -27.59 21.69
N SER A 256 -8.72 -28.00 21.10
CA SER A 256 -9.84 -27.11 20.81
C SER A 256 -10.42 -26.46 22.06
N ALA A 257 -10.60 -27.22 23.15
CA ALA A 257 -11.08 -26.69 24.42
C ALA A 257 -10.09 -25.68 25.04
N GLU A 258 -8.80 -25.98 25.01
CA GLU A 258 -7.74 -25.09 25.52
C GLU A 258 -7.67 -23.79 24.71
N PHE A 259 -7.66 -23.90 23.39
CA PHE A 259 -7.64 -22.72 22.50
C PHE A 259 -8.92 -21.88 22.67
N SER A 260 -10.08 -22.52 22.75
CA SER A 260 -11.36 -21.85 23.00
C SER A 260 -11.34 -21.04 24.31
N LYS A 261 -10.84 -21.62 25.39
CA LYS A 261 -10.72 -20.95 26.70
C LYS A 261 -9.72 -19.79 26.63
N THR A 262 -8.60 -19.98 25.97
CA THR A 262 -7.58 -18.93 25.76
C THR A 262 -8.15 -17.79 24.96
N LEU A 263 -8.81 -18.08 23.85
CA LEU A 263 -9.42 -17.07 22.98
C LEU A 263 -10.53 -16.30 23.70
N ASP A 264 -11.35 -16.96 24.50
CA ASP A 264 -12.35 -16.31 25.37
C ASP A 264 -11.70 -15.31 26.33
N THR A 265 -10.63 -15.73 27.02
CA THR A 265 -9.85 -14.85 27.89
C THR A 265 -9.32 -13.62 27.16
N VAL A 266 -8.76 -13.81 25.98
CA VAL A 266 -8.20 -12.74 25.14
C VAL A 266 -9.29 -11.76 24.69
N ILE A 267 -10.44 -12.26 24.25
CA ILE A 267 -11.57 -11.41 23.83
C ILE A 267 -12.14 -10.63 25.01
N GLU A 268 -12.27 -11.27 26.16
CA GLU A 268 -12.74 -10.61 27.38
C GLU A 268 -11.78 -9.51 27.85
N GLU A 269 -10.47 -9.73 27.74
CA GLU A 269 -9.45 -8.70 28.00
C GLU A 269 -9.54 -7.54 27.03
N ILE A 270 -9.65 -7.79 25.71
CA ILE A 270 -9.84 -6.72 24.71
C ILE A 270 -11.07 -5.89 25.06
N LYS A 271 -12.21 -6.53 25.33
CA LYS A 271 -13.45 -5.83 25.72
C LYS A 271 -13.29 -5.06 27.03
N ALA A 272 -12.58 -5.59 28.01
CA ALA A 272 -12.31 -4.93 29.29
C ALA A 272 -11.44 -3.67 29.10
N ILE A 273 -10.38 -3.75 28.26
CA ILE A 273 -9.52 -2.63 27.87
C ILE A 273 -10.38 -1.53 27.25
N GLN A 274 -11.15 -1.85 26.22
CA GLN A 274 -11.99 -0.88 25.53
C GLN A 274 -13.06 -0.29 26.45
N LYS A 275 -13.72 -1.09 27.27
CA LYS A 275 -14.73 -0.62 28.23
C LYS A 275 -14.12 0.32 29.29
N LYS A 276 -12.96 -0.04 29.85
CA LYS A 276 -12.22 0.82 30.80
C LYS A 276 -11.89 2.17 30.16
N ALA A 277 -11.29 2.15 28.98
CA ALA A 277 -10.89 3.37 28.28
C ALA A 277 -12.08 4.28 27.94
N ARG A 278 -13.15 3.70 27.36
CA ARG A 278 -14.35 4.46 26.94
C ARG A 278 -15.20 4.97 28.07
N SER A 279 -15.05 4.42 29.29
CA SER A 279 -15.77 4.90 30.50
C SER A 279 -14.92 5.84 31.36
N ALA A 280 -13.64 6.08 31.01
CA ALA A 280 -12.76 6.93 31.79
C ALA A 280 -13.06 8.43 31.60
N ALA A 281 -12.64 9.25 32.55
CA ALA A 281 -12.66 10.70 32.41
C ALA A 281 -11.74 11.11 31.24
N GLY A 282 -12.21 11.99 30.34
CA GLY A 282 -11.46 12.40 29.16
C GLY A 282 -11.67 11.51 27.91
N ALA A 283 -12.41 10.41 28.02
CA ALA A 283 -12.68 9.52 26.88
C ALA A 283 -13.35 10.24 25.70
N GLN A 284 -14.21 11.24 25.95
CA GLN A 284 -14.83 12.05 24.91
C GLN A 284 -13.79 12.82 24.08
N ASP A 285 -12.64 13.16 24.67
CA ASP A 285 -11.53 13.83 23.99
C ASP A 285 -10.49 12.83 23.45
N GLY A 286 -10.73 11.54 23.65
CA GLY A 286 -9.86 10.42 23.25
C GLY A 286 -8.69 10.18 24.18
N GLU A 287 -8.73 10.70 25.40
CA GLU A 287 -7.71 10.41 26.41
C GLU A 287 -7.83 8.97 26.92
N ALA A 288 -6.71 8.24 26.95
CA ALA A 288 -6.65 6.86 27.41
C ALA A 288 -5.24 6.52 27.91
N GLU A 289 -5.17 5.54 28.82
CA GLU A 289 -3.91 4.90 29.17
C GLU A 289 -3.51 3.87 28.09
N LEU A 290 -2.22 3.70 27.85
CA LEU A 290 -1.70 2.63 26.99
C LEU A 290 -2.03 1.27 27.63
N PRO A 291 -2.78 0.40 26.95
CA PRO A 291 -3.01 -0.94 27.45
C PRO A 291 -1.93 -1.92 27.04
N HIS A 292 -1.81 -3.03 27.75
CA HIS A 292 -1.11 -4.21 27.24
C HIS A 292 -2.12 -5.09 26.50
N TRP A 293 -2.07 -5.04 25.17
CA TRP A 293 -2.97 -5.81 24.33
C TRP A 293 -2.61 -7.30 24.35
N PRO A 294 -3.59 -8.22 24.47
CA PRO A 294 -3.31 -9.64 24.41
C PRO A 294 -3.02 -10.12 22.99
N MET A 295 -2.25 -11.19 22.89
CA MET A 295 -1.95 -11.93 21.66
C MET A 295 -1.87 -13.42 21.95
N ILE A 296 -1.96 -14.25 20.90
CA ILE A 296 -1.88 -15.72 21.03
C ILE A 296 -0.65 -16.21 20.25
N VAL A 297 0.09 -17.16 20.85
CA VAL A 297 1.10 -17.97 20.17
C VAL A 297 0.56 -19.40 20.09
N PHE A 298 0.16 -19.80 18.90
CA PHE A 298 -0.35 -21.14 18.64
C PHE A 298 0.72 -22.00 17.99
N ARG A 299 1.22 -23.00 18.72
CA ARG A 299 2.18 -23.99 18.22
C ARG A 299 1.46 -25.20 17.68
N SER A 300 1.82 -25.61 16.47
CA SER A 300 1.36 -26.87 15.87
C SER A 300 2.42 -27.43 14.92
N PRO A 301 2.43 -28.75 14.67
CA PRO A 301 3.34 -29.28 13.67
C PRO A 301 3.05 -28.70 12.29
N LYS A 302 4.09 -28.37 11.52
CA LYS A 302 3.93 -27.97 10.12
C LYS A 302 3.25 -29.08 9.34
N GLY A 303 2.14 -28.79 8.64
CA GLY A 303 1.34 -29.82 7.95
C GLY A 303 0.57 -30.73 8.88
N TRP A 304 0.23 -30.28 10.08
CA TRP A 304 -0.57 -30.98 11.08
C TRP A 304 -1.77 -31.71 10.47
N THR A 305 -2.08 -32.92 10.90
CA THR A 305 -3.10 -33.84 10.36
C THR A 305 -2.93 -34.27 8.90
N GLY A 306 -1.83 -33.87 8.27
CA GLY A 306 -1.48 -34.34 6.93
C GLY A 306 -0.77 -35.70 6.93
N PRO A 307 -0.20 -36.10 5.77
CA PRO A 307 0.59 -37.33 5.68
C PRO A 307 1.79 -37.24 6.63
N LYS A 308 1.99 -38.29 7.45
CA LYS A 308 3.11 -38.33 8.40
C LYS A 308 4.45 -38.61 7.72
N PHE A 309 4.46 -39.41 6.65
CA PHE A 309 5.66 -39.80 5.93
C PHE A 309 5.40 -39.75 4.41
N ASN A 310 6.44 -39.49 3.65
CA ASN A 310 6.44 -39.68 2.19
C ASN A 310 6.58 -41.15 1.79
N ALA A 311 6.57 -41.45 0.49
CA ALA A 311 6.72 -42.80 -0.04
C ALA A 311 8.07 -43.44 0.32
N ASP A 312 9.11 -42.64 0.58
CA ASP A 312 10.46 -43.12 0.94
C ASP A 312 10.61 -43.27 2.47
N GLY A 313 9.59 -42.96 3.25
CA GLY A 313 9.63 -43.06 4.71
C GLY A 313 10.18 -41.82 5.41
N ASP A 314 10.43 -40.73 4.70
CA ASP A 314 10.86 -39.47 5.31
C ASP A 314 9.70 -38.74 5.98
N PRO A 315 9.92 -38.05 7.12
CA PRO A 315 8.86 -37.29 7.83
C PRO A 315 8.42 -36.10 7.01
N ILE A 316 7.09 -35.94 6.85
CA ILE A 316 6.41 -34.79 6.26
C ILE A 316 5.87 -33.91 7.38
N GLU A 317 4.88 -34.42 8.18
CA GLU A 317 4.31 -33.69 9.29
C GLU A 317 5.39 -33.27 10.29
N GLY A 318 5.37 -32.02 10.72
CA GLY A 318 6.37 -31.47 11.62
C GLY A 318 7.73 -31.18 10.99
N SER A 319 7.83 -31.21 9.66
CA SER A 319 9.05 -30.93 8.93
C SER A 319 8.86 -29.92 7.78
N PHE A 320 9.97 -29.42 7.25
CA PHE A 320 9.94 -28.51 6.09
C PHE A 320 9.31 -29.14 4.85
N ARG A 321 9.27 -30.49 4.74
CA ARG A 321 8.67 -31.20 3.58
C ARG A 321 7.18 -30.99 3.45
N ALA A 322 6.50 -30.60 4.52
CA ALA A 322 5.09 -30.22 4.46
C ALA A 322 4.83 -28.84 3.82
N HIS A 323 5.87 -28.05 3.50
CA HIS A 323 5.71 -26.65 3.09
C HIS A 323 4.85 -26.47 1.84
N GLN A 324 5.12 -27.24 0.79
CA GLN A 324 4.41 -27.18 -0.50
C GLN A 324 3.43 -28.36 -0.64
N VAL A 325 3.40 -28.96 -1.81
CA VAL A 325 2.64 -30.19 -2.10
C VAL A 325 3.34 -31.36 -1.41
N PRO A 326 2.76 -31.97 -0.37
CA PRO A 326 3.52 -32.84 0.52
C PRO A 326 3.70 -34.28 -0.02
N ILE A 327 2.91 -34.68 -1.02
CA ILE A 327 2.96 -36.04 -1.61
C ILE A 327 3.09 -35.97 -3.13
N PRO A 328 3.82 -36.90 -3.77
CA PRO A 328 4.05 -36.91 -5.22
C PRO A 328 2.89 -37.57 -5.95
N VAL A 329 1.71 -36.91 -5.92
CA VAL A 329 0.51 -37.41 -6.63
C VAL A 329 0.04 -36.34 -7.60
N ASP A 330 0.00 -36.68 -8.87
CA ASP A 330 -0.55 -35.87 -9.96
C ASP A 330 -1.13 -36.80 -11.05
N ALA A 331 -1.66 -36.23 -12.12
CA ALA A 331 -2.29 -37.01 -13.20
C ALA A 331 -1.31 -37.96 -13.94
N GLU A 332 -0.01 -37.73 -13.86
CA GLU A 332 1.04 -38.58 -14.49
C GLU A 332 1.66 -39.59 -13.50
N HIS A 333 1.54 -39.34 -12.19
CA HIS A 333 2.11 -40.10 -11.11
C HIS A 333 1.02 -40.59 -10.15
N MET A 334 0.24 -41.60 -10.61
CA MET A 334 -0.91 -42.14 -9.86
C MET A 334 -0.51 -43.38 -9.01
N GLU A 335 0.73 -43.81 -9.02
CA GLU A 335 1.23 -44.92 -8.23
C GLU A 335 1.12 -44.74 -6.71
N HIS A 336 1.05 -43.47 -6.25
CA HIS A 336 0.92 -43.13 -4.86
C HIS A 336 -0.49 -42.54 -4.51
N LYS A 337 -1.48 -42.73 -5.38
CA LYS A 337 -2.84 -42.15 -5.18
C LYS A 337 -3.50 -42.57 -3.86
N GLU A 338 -3.14 -43.74 -3.34
CA GLU A 338 -3.71 -44.22 -2.06
C GLU A 338 -3.29 -43.33 -0.88
N LEU A 339 -2.11 -42.70 -0.94
CA LEU A 339 -1.71 -41.72 0.08
C LEU A 339 -2.68 -40.52 0.10
N LEU A 340 -3.11 -40.03 -1.06
CA LEU A 340 -4.08 -38.91 -1.16
C LEU A 340 -5.47 -39.36 -0.70
N VAL A 341 -5.90 -40.57 -1.13
CA VAL A 341 -7.22 -41.12 -0.76
C VAL A 341 -7.30 -41.34 0.75
N ASP A 342 -6.27 -41.98 1.36
CA ASP A 342 -6.23 -42.22 2.79
C ASP A 342 -6.18 -40.92 3.59
N TRP A 343 -5.40 -39.93 3.12
CA TRP A 343 -5.35 -38.60 3.73
C TRP A 343 -6.71 -37.91 3.71
N MET A 344 -7.35 -37.83 2.54
CA MET A 344 -8.68 -37.20 2.45
C MET A 344 -9.73 -37.97 3.27
N LYS A 345 -9.72 -39.28 3.26
CA LYS A 345 -10.61 -40.12 4.07
C LYS A 345 -10.37 -40.01 5.57
N SER A 346 -9.16 -39.63 6.01
CA SER A 346 -8.88 -39.40 7.43
C SER A 346 -9.73 -38.29 8.03
N TYR A 347 -10.17 -37.34 7.19
CA TYR A 347 -11.11 -36.29 7.62
C TYR A 347 -12.55 -36.76 7.69
N LYS A 348 -12.87 -38.00 7.28
CA LYS A 348 -14.20 -38.63 7.35
C LYS A 348 -15.28 -37.79 6.65
N PRO A 349 -15.17 -37.57 5.34
CA PRO A 349 -16.09 -36.69 4.57
C PRO A 349 -17.57 -37.12 4.72
N GLU A 350 -17.86 -38.38 4.94
CA GLU A 350 -19.23 -38.91 5.18
C GLU A 350 -19.86 -38.38 6.50
N GLU A 351 -19.07 -37.96 7.46
CA GLU A 351 -19.56 -37.26 8.66
C GLU A 351 -19.86 -35.79 8.40
N LEU A 352 -19.23 -35.19 7.37
CA LEU A 352 -19.19 -33.76 7.10
C LEU A 352 -20.22 -33.32 6.05
N PHE A 353 -20.27 -34.04 4.93
CA PHE A 353 -21.12 -33.75 3.80
C PHE A 353 -22.23 -34.77 3.64
N ASP A 354 -23.36 -34.36 3.03
CA ASP A 354 -24.43 -35.27 2.62
C ASP A 354 -24.13 -35.93 1.26
N GLU A 355 -25.08 -36.73 0.76
CA GLU A 355 -24.91 -37.43 -0.52
C GLU A 355 -24.80 -36.50 -1.74
N ASP A 356 -25.32 -35.28 -1.63
CA ASP A 356 -25.26 -34.23 -2.66
C ASP A 356 -23.99 -33.33 -2.53
N GLY A 357 -23.16 -33.57 -1.54
CA GLY A 357 -21.95 -32.80 -1.29
C GLY A 357 -22.16 -31.49 -0.51
N LYS A 358 -23.35 -31.32 0.08
CA LYS A 358 -23.63 -30.16 0.92
C LYS A 358 -23.06 -30.36 2.32
N LEU A 359 -22.47 -29.32 2.89
CA LEU A 359 -22.08 -29.32 4.30
C LEU A 359 -23.33 -29.52 5.14
N LYS A 360 -23.29 -30.47 6.09
CA LYS A 360 -24.43 -30.76 6.97
C LYS A 360 -24.86 -29.53 7.77
N ASP A 361 -26.14 -29.31 7.92
CA ASP A 361 -26.72 -28.10 8.49
C ASP A 361 -26.21 -27.78 9.91
N GLU A 362 -26.02 -28.83 10.74
CA GLU A 362 -25.49 -28.67 12.09
C GLU A 362 -24.04 -28.15 12.09
N ILE A 363 -23.22 -28.47 11.10
CA ILE A 363 -21.85 -27.99 10.95
C ILE A 363 -21.87 -26.58 10.37
N ARG A 364 -22.69 -26.35 9.35
CA ARG A 364 -22.85 -25.03 8.75
C ARG A 364 -23.28 -23.98 9.77
N ALA A 365 -24.12 -24.36 10.75
CA ALA A 365 -24.62 -23.46 11.78
C ALA A 365 -23.53 -22.88 12.69
N LEU A 366 -22.30 -23.39 12.63
CA LEU A 366 -21.15 -22.85 13.37
C LEU A 366 -20.59 -21.59 12.71
N ALA A 367 -20.79 -21.38 11.41
CA ALA A 367 -20.41 -20.14 10.76
C ALA A 367 -21.30 -18.98 11.25
N PRO A 368 -20.74 -17.78 11.45
CA PRO A 368 -21.52 -16.57 11.72
C PRO A 368 -22.55 -16.30 10.62
N LYS A 369 -23.52 -15.43 10.88
CA LYS A 369 -24.58 -15.11 9.94
C LYS A 369 -24.47 -13.70 9.38
N GLY A 370 -24.92 -13.55 8.11
CA GLY A 370 -24.95 -12.24 7.49
C GLY A 370 -23.56 -11.59 7.45
N GLU A 371 -23.49 -10.31 7.74
CA GLU A 371 -22.24 -9.53 7.73
C GLU A 371 -21.28 -9.84 8.87
N GLN A 372 -21.67 -10.67 9.85
CA GLN A 372 -20.74 -11.17 10.87
C GLN A 372 -19.80 -12.26 10.34
N ARG A 373 -20.10 -12.88 9.18
CA ARG A 373 -19.12 -13.74 8.49
C ARG A 373 -17.89 -12.90 8.11
N MET A 374 -16.71 -13.32 8.50
CA MET A 374 -15.48 -12.57 8.24
C MET A 374 -15.24 -12.29 6.74
N SER A 375 -15.68 -13.23 5.90
CA SER A 375 -15.56 -13.14 4.43
C SER A 375 -16.45 -12.09 3.77
N VAL A 376 -17.53 -11.66 4.39
CA VAL A 376 -18.46 -10.62 3.87
C VAL A 376 -18.56 -9.39 4.77
N ASN A 377 -17.67 -9.27 5.73
CA ASN A 377 -17.61 -8.08 6.57
C ASN A 377 -17.42 -6.84 5.67
N PRO A 378 -18.30 -5.82 5.76
CA PRO A 378 -18.19 -4.64 4.91
C PRO A 378 -16.83 -3.94 4.95
N ILE A 379 -16.13 -4.03 6.10
CA ILE A 379 -14.79 -3.42 6.26
C ILE A 379 -13.79 -3.98 5.26
N THR A 380 -13.82 -5.28 5.00
CA THR A 380 -12.89 -5.93 4.05
C THR A 380 -13.28 -5.76 2.59
N ASN A 381 -14.43 -5.16 2.31
CA ASN A 381 -14.95 -4.95 0.96
C ASN A 381 -15.15 -3.45 0.65
N GLY A 382 -14.21 -2.61 1.04
CA GLY A 382 -14.17 -1.18 0.77
C GLY A 382 -14.79 -0.30 1.86
N GLY A 383 -15.02 -0.85 3.05
CA GLY A 383 -15.57 -0.13 4.20
C GLY A 383 -17.09 -0.16 4.28
N ILE A 384 -17.60 0.14 5.49
CA ILE A 384 -19.04 0.09 5.80
C ILE A 384 -19.81 1.15 5.02
N ASP A 385 -19.18 2.29 4.78
CA ASP A 385 -19.77 3.40 4.04
C ASP A 385 -18.61 4.34 3.65
N PRO A 386 -17.95 4.14 2.50
CA PRO A 386 -16.85 5.00 2.10
C PRO A 386 -17.40 6.41 1.90
N LYS A 387 -17.30 7.24 2.94
CA LYS A 387 -17.74 8.62 2.88
C LYS A 387 -16.73 9.40 2.05
N PRO A 388 -17.14 10.01 0.95
CA PRO A 388 -16.27 10.92 0.22
C PRO A 388 -15.72 11.98 1.16
N LEU A 389 -14.46 12.37 0.97
CA LEU A 389 -13.89 13.48 1.73
C LEU A 389 -14.66 14.76 1.44
N LYS A 390 -14.83 15.55 2.49
CA LYS A 390 -15.26 16.96 2.39
C LYS A 390 -14.00 17.81 2.25
N PHE A 391 -14.01 18.73 1.31
CA PHE A 391 -12.86 19.59 1.04
C PHE A 391 -13.21 21.05 1.30
N PRO A 392 -12.27 21.83 1.90
CA PRO A 392 -12.39 23.28 1.88
C PRO A 392 -12.11 23.79 0.45
N GLU A 393 -12.56 24.99 0.14
CA GLU A 393 -12.27 25.61 -1.15
C GLU A 393 -10.77 25.93 -1.25
N VAL A 394 -10.09 25.32 -2.18
CA VAL A 394 -8.63 25.43 -2.33
C VAL A 394 -8.16 26.86 -2.62
N ARG A 395 -9.02 27.70 -3.22
CA ARG A 395 -8.72 29.12 -3.49
C ARG A 395 -8.53 29.94 -2.22
N ASP A 396 -9.11 29.51 -1.09
CA ASP A 396 -8.96 30.21 0.20
C ASP A 396 -7.54 30.05 0.77
N PHE A 397 -6.79 29.06 0.30
CA PHE A 397 -5.41 28.77 0.70
C PHE A 397 -4.38 29.23 -0.33
N ALA A 398 -4.83 29.81 -1.44
CA ALA A 398 -3.96 30.17 -2.55
C ALA A 398 -2.90 31.20 -2.16
N VAL A 399 -1.67 30.95 -2.56
CA VAL A 399 -0.60 31.94 -2.50
C VAL A 399 -0.88 33.04 -3.51
N LYS A 400 -0.82 34.30 -3.03
CA LYS A 400 -1.00 35.51 -3.85
C LYS A 400 0.36 36.17 -4.06
N PHE A 401 0.61 36.68 -5.24
CA PHE A 401 1.83 37.38 -5.60
C PHE A 401 1.51 38.54 -6.56
N ASP A 402 2.27 39.61 -6.49
CA ASP A 402 2.10 40.78 -7.37
C ASP A 402 2.82 40.57 -8.71
N LYS A 403 4.03 39.99 -8.67
CA LYS A 403 4.85 39.65 -9.85
C LYS A 403 5.29 38.20 -9.80
N ARG A 404 5.18 37.53 -10.93
CA ARG A 404 5.63 36.14 -11.08
C ARG A 404 7.12 36.00 -10.74
N GLY A 405 7.47 34.97 -9.99
CA GLY A 405 8.84 34.63 -9.67
C GLY A 405 9.56 35.55 -8.70
N THR A 406 8.89 36.56 -8.10
CA THR A 406 9.52 37.46 -7.12
C THR A 406 9.30 37.01 -5.68
N GLU A 407 8.19 36.36 -5.38
CA GLU A 407 7.88 35.88 -4.03
C GLU A 407 8.25 34.41 -3.91
N GLN A 408 8.68 34.02 -2.72
CA GLN A 408 9.07 32.65 -2.40
C GLN A 408 8.22 32.11 -1.25
N HIS A 409 7.68 30.92 -1.42
CA HIS A 409 6.96 30.17 -0.40
C HIS A 409 7.49 28.76 -0.28
N GLN A 410 7.30 28.14 0.86
CA GLN A 410 7.55 26.72 1.08
C GLN A 410 6.24 25.97 0.78
N ASP A 411 6.21 25.24 -0.31
CA ASP A 411 4.99 24.61 -0.84
C ASP A 411 4.29 23.75 0.22
N MET A 412 5.06 22.95 0.98
CA MET A 412 4.53 22.09 2.02
C MET A 412 3.93 22.87 3.22
N ILE A 413 4.41 24.08 3.52
CA ILE A 413 3.77 24.93 4.56
C ILE A 413 2.38 25.37 4.12
N GLU A 414 2.25 25.82 2.88
CA GLU A 414 0.97 26.28 2.36
C GLU A 414 -0.03 25.12 2.22
N TRP A 415 0.46 23.97 1.75
CA TRP A 415 -0.34 22.75 1.63
C TRP A 415 -0.81 22.20 2.99
N ALA A 416 0.04 22.25 4.01
CA ALA A 416 -0.30 21.81 5.37
C ALA A 416 -1.47 22.59 5.99
N LYS A 417 -1.66 23.84 5.65
CA LYS A 417 -2.82 24.65 6.08
C LYS A 417 -4.12 24.08 5.50
N TRP A 418 -4.10 23.75 4.22
CA TRP A 418 -5.23 23.12 3.52
C TRP A 418 -5.51 21.71 4.06
N LEU A 419 -4.46 20.88 4.25
CA LEU A 419 -4.58 19.55 4.82
C LEU A 419 -5.20 19.55 6.21
N ASN A 420 -4.81 20.51 7.05
CA ASN A 420 -5.38 20.64 8.39
C ASN A 420 -6.89 20.85 8.33
N GLU A 421 -7.38 21.67 7.40
CA GLU A 421 -8.80 21.89 7.24
C GLU A 421 -9.51 20.67 6.61
N VAL A 422 -8.86 19.95 5.70
CA VAL A 422 -9.36 18.65 5.22
C VAL A 422 -9.58 17.70 6.40
N ALA A 423 -8.61 17.59 7.31
CA ALA A 423 -8.73 16.74 8.50
C ALA A 423 -9.85 17.21 9.45
N ASN A 424 -9.98 18.52 9.67
CA ASN A 424 -11.06 19.09 10.50
C ASN A 424 -12.45 18.74 9.95
N LEU A 425 -12.62 18.76 8.63
CA LEU A 425 -13.87 18.38 7.96
C LEU A 425 -14.13 16.89 7.94
N ASN A 426 -13.09 16.06 8.18
CA ASN A 426 -13.12 14.61 8.10
C ASN A 426 -12.46 13.94 9.32
N PRO A 427 -12.94 14.19 10.55
CA PRO A 427 -12.25 13.85 11.79
C PRO A 427 -12.11 12.34 12.06
N THR A 428 -12.83 11.47 11.34
CA THR A 428 -12.81 10.01 11.48
C THR A 428 -12.54 9.29 10.16
N ASN A 429 -12.13 10.03 9.13
CA ASN A 429 -12.04 9.51 7.75
C ASN A 429 -10.78 9.97 7.02
N PHE A 430 -9.87 10.69 7.70
CA PHE A 430 -8.65 11.20 7.10
C PHE A 430 -7.50 11.21 8.10
N ARG A 431 -6.35 10.64 7.72
CA ARG A 431 -5.11 10.60 8.53
C ARG A 431 -3.87 10.87 7.70
N GLY A 432 -2.83 11.39 8.36
CA GLY A 432 -1.48 11.45 7.85
C GLY A 432 -0.60 10.36 8.46
N PHE A 433 0.38 9.90 7.70
CA PHE A 433 1.39 8.92 8.13
C PHE A 433 2.77 9.39 7.69
N GLY A 434 3.80 9.07 8.49
CA GLY A 434 5.18 9.41 8.19
C GLY A 434 6.16 8.76 9.17
N PRO A 435 7.45 8.65 8.79
CA PRO A 435 8.50 8.04 9.62
C PRO A 435 9.28 9.09 10.43
N ASP A 436 8.59 9.92 11.25
CA ASP A 436 9.15 11.04 12.00
C ASP A 436 9.69 12.19 11.10
N GLU A 437 9.14 12.32 9.91
CA GLU A 437 9.58 13.30 8.92
C GLU A 437 8.61 14.46 8.72
N SER A 438 7.40 14.40 9.28
CA SER A 438 6.34 15.39 9.01
C SER A 438 6.72 16.82 9.41
N GLU A 439 7.46 17.00 10.50
CA GLU A 439 7.94 18.32 10.92
C GLU A 439 9.05 18.84 10.01
N SER A 440 10.02 17.97 9.68
CA SER A 440 11.08 18.27 8.73
C SER A 440 10.53 18.55 7.33
N ASN A 441 9.42 17.90 6.95
CA ASN A 441 8.67 18.11 5.71
C ASN A 441 7.72 19.32 5.75
N ARG A 442 7.82 20.15 6.80
CA ARG A 442 7.08 21.43 6.93
C ARG A 442 5.55 21.28 7.08
N LEU A 443 5.06 20.14 7.53
CA LEU A 443 3.63 19.94 7.82
C LEU A 443 3.18 20.60 9.14
N TYR A 444 3.75 21.76 9.48
CA TYR A 444 3.55 22.41 10.78
C TYR A 444 2.08 22.66 11.12
N ALA A 445 1.30 23.25 10.20
CA ALA A 445 -0.10 23.55 10.46
C ALA A 445 -0.92 22.26 10.70
N PHE A 446 -0.58 21.18 10.01
CA PHE A 446 -1.23 19.89 10.20
C PHE A 446 -0.86 19.28 11.57
N LEU A 447 0.42 19.31 11.94
CA LEU A 447 0.90 18.83 13.24
C LEU A 447 0.31 19.64 14.41
N ASP A 448 0.27 20.95 14.29
CA ASP A 448 -0.27 21.83 15.33
C ASP A 448 -1.77 21.64 15.53
N GLY A 449 -2.51 21.43 14.44
CA GLY A 449 -3.96 21.25 14.48
C GLY A 449 -4.38 19.83 14.85
N GLN A 450 -3.70 18.82 14.31
CA GLN A 450 -4.14 17.43 14.37
C GLN A 450 -3.39 16.57 15.38
N LYS A 451 -2.18 16.92 15.78
CA LYS A 451 -1.28 16.20 16.69
C LYS A 451 -0.89 14.81 16.18
N ARG A 452 0.27 14.33 16.65
CA ARG A 452 0.69 12.94 16.47
C ARG A 452 -0.03 12.04 17.46
N GLN A 453 -0.64 10.95 16.98
CA GLN A 453 -1.20 9.92 17.86
C GLN A 453 -0.08 9.17 18.57
N TRP A 454 -0.12 9.20 19.90
CA TRP A 454 0.90 8.62 20.75
C TRP A 454 0.29 8.14 22.06
N MET A 455 0.37 6.85 22.35
CA MET A 455 -0.25 6.24 23.54
C MET A 455 0.71 6.05 24.71
N GLU A 456 2.02 6.08 24.45
CA GLU A 456 3.04 6.00 25.51
C GLU A 456 3.07 7.30 26.33
N GLY A 457 3.79 7.31 27.46
CA GLY A 457 3.82 8.48 28.35
C GLY A 457 4.31 9.76 27.65
N ILE A 458 3.50 10.83 27.67
CA ILE A 458 3.83 12.15 27.15
C ILE A 458 4.54 12.95 28.25
N LYS A 459 5.68 13.56 27.92
CA LYS A 459 6.49 14.38 28.83
C LYS A 459 6.28 15.87 28.54
N PRO A 460 5.40 16.57 29.30
CA PRO A 460 5.14 17.99 29.06
C PRO A 460 6.43 18.83 29.06
N GLY A 461 6.55 19.72 28.09
CA GLY A 461 7.70 20.62 27.93
C GLY A 461 8.88 20.02 27.16
N ASN A 462 8.92 18.69 26.97
CA ASN A 462 9.93 18.01 26.16
C ASN A 462 9.34 17.50 24.86
N ASP A 463 8.13 16.93 24.92
CA ASP A 463 7.47 16.33 23.77
C ASP A 463 6.67 17.39 23.00
N HIS A 464 6.67 17.29 21.68
CA HIS A 464 6.07 18.27 20.81
C HIS A 464 4.96 17.63 19.95
N ASN A 465 3.78 18.25 19.96
CA ASN A 465 2.64 17.87 19.15
C ASN A 465 2.19 16.40 19.31
N LEU A 466 2.30 15.82 20.50
CA LEU A 466 1.78 14.49 20.85
C LEU A 466 0.41 14.58 21.51
N ALA A 467 -0.47 13.65 21.20
CA ALA A 467 -1.75 13.44 21.87
C ALA A 467 -2.22 11.98 21.72
N ASN A 468 -3.00 11.45 22.67
CA ASN A 468 -3.53 10.10 22.55
C ASN A 468 -4.45 9.92 21.33
N SER A 469 -5.11 10.99 20.90
CA SER A 469 -6.09 10.98 19.80
C SER A 469 -5.67 11.80 18.59
N GLY A 470 -4.38 11.88 18.30
CA GLY A 470 -3.86 12.56 17.12
C GLY A 470 -4.37 11.98 15.80
N ARG A 471 -4.26 12.78 14.73
CA ARG A 471 -4.67 12.37 13.37
C ARG A 471 -3.49 12.04 12.45
N ILE A 472 -2.28 12.07 12.98
CA ILE A 472 -1.07 11.70 12.26
C ILE A 472 -0.30 10.64 13.06
N ILE A 473 0.15 9.59 12.40
CA ILE A 473 1.08 8.62 12.97
C ILE A 473 2.43 8.84 12.30
N ASP A 474 3.35 9.49 13.04
CA ASP A 474 4.62 10.00 12.51
C ASP A 474 5.72 9.92 13.59
N SER A 475 5.75 8.86 14.36
CA SER A 475 6.67 8.76 15.49
C SER A 475 7.57 7.52 15.46
N GLN A 476 7.32 6.59 14.55
CA GLN A 476 8.17 5.43 14.33
C GLN A 476 9.00 5.64 13.05
N LEU A 477 10.33 5.57 13.16
CA LEU A 477 11.24 5.63 12.01
C LEU A 477 11.18 4.35 11.18
N SER A 478 10.10 4.22 10.42
CA SER A 478 9.88 3.09 9.53
C SER A 478 8.88 3.46 8.44
N GLU A 479 9.37 3.64 7.23
CA GLU A 479 8.57 3.87 6.03
C GLU A 479 7.61 2.70 5.79
N HIS A 480 8.07 1.45 6.02
CA HIS A 480 7.24 0.26 5.89
C HIS A 480 6.00 0.31 6.80
N GLN A 481 6.14 0.82 8.04
CA GLN A 481 5.00 0.93 8.95
C GLN A 481 4.05 2.04 8.50
N ALA A 482 4.58 3.19 8.16
CA ALA A 482 3.78 4.35 7.74
C ALA A 482 2.95 4.02 6.49
N GLU A 483 3.57 3.37 5.49
CA GLU A 483 2.87 2.92 4.29
C GLU A 483 1.88 1.80 4.60
N GLY A 484 2.28 0.76 5.35
CA GLY A 484 1.41 -0.37 5.67
C GLY A 484 0.18 0.02 6.50
N TRP A 485 0.31 0.99 7.42
CA TRP A 485 -0.85 1.56 8.12
C TRP A 485 -1.76 2.33 7.17
N LEU A 486 -1.20 3.13 6.26
CA LEU A 486 -1.99 3.83 5.25
C LEU A 486 -2.70 2.82 4.33
N GLU A 487 -2.02 1.78 3.87
CA GLU A 487 -2.61 0.75 3.00
C GLU A 487 -3.81 0.07 3.70
N GLY A 488 -3.65 -0.42 4.93
CA GLY A 488 -4.76 -0.99 5.70
C GLY A 488 -5.91 -0.01 5.90
N TYR A 489 -5.61 1.27 6.08
CA TYR A 489 -6.59 2.34 6.27
C TYR A 489 -7.40 2.61 4.99
N VAL A 490 -6.74 2.72 3.83
CA VAL A 490 -7.44 2.98 2.55
C VAL A 490 -8.21 1.75 2.05
N LEU A 491 -7.70 0.54 2.26
CA LEU A 491 -8.38 -0.70 1.88
C LEU A 491 -9.66 -0.96 2.69
N THR A 492 -9.85 -0.26 3.79
CA THR A 492 -11.07 -0.26 4.60
C THR A 492 -11.97 0.95 4.38
N GLY A 493 -11.74 1.69 3.30
CA GLY A 493 -12.62 2.77 2.82
C GLY A 493 -12.33 4.16 3.39
N ARG A 494 -11.16 4.38 4.00
CA ARG A 494 -10.73 5.67 4.56
C ARG A 494 -9.64 6.31 3.72
N HIS A 495 -9.40 7.60 3.93
CA HIS A 495 -8.48 8.40 3.13
C HIS A 495 -7.27 8.85 3.95
N GLY A 496 -6.14 8.98 3.30
CA GLY A 496 -4.94 9.47 3.95
C GLY A 496 -3.80 9.73 2.98
N PHE A 497 -2.66 10.07 3.56
CA PHE A 497 -1.41 10.24 2.82
C PHE A 497 -0.22 9.76 3.65
N PHE A 498 0.83 9.37 2.97
CA PHE A 498 2.15 9.06 3.53
C PHE A 498 3.15 10.08 2.99
N ALA A 499 3.81 10.83 3.87
CA ALA A 499 4.82 11.80 3.51
C ALA A 499 6.21 11.30 3.93
N THR A 500 7.15 11.26 2.98
CA THR A 500 8.53 10.82 3.19
C THR A 500 9.51 11.63 2.36
N TYR A 501 10.82 11.48 2.60
CA TYR A 501 11.84 12.01 1.72
C TYR A 501 11.87 11.24 0.41
N GLU A 502 12.04 11.94 -0.70
CA GLU A 502 12.01 11.36 -2.05
C GLU A 502 12.93 10.13 -2.20
N SER A 503 14.15 10.21 -1.71
CA SER A 503 15.10 9.09 -1.74
C SER A 503 14.64 7.89 -0.92
N PHE A 504 13.83 8.09 0.13
CA PHE A 504 13.34 7.04 1.02
C PHE A 504 11.96 6.50 0.59
N GLY A 505 11.28 7.14 -0.34
CA GLY A 505 10.14 6.55 -1.04
C GLY A 505 10.47 5.17 -1.65
N ARG A 506 11.74 4.96 -2.04
CA ARG A 506 12.24 3.67 -2.53
C ARG A 506 12.18 2.53 -1.50
N VAL A 507 12.17 2.83 -0.19
CA VAL A 507 12.04 1.81 0.86
C VAL A 507 10.72 1.05 0.76
N VAL A 508 9.65 1.70 0.32
CA VAL A 508 8.31 1.10 0.19
C VAL A 508 7.95 0.69 -1.24
N ASP A 509 8.88 0.71 -2.15
CA ASP A 509 8.66 0.42 -3.57
C ASP A 509 8.03 -0.96 -3.81
N SER A 510 8.48 -2.01 -3.11
CA SER A 510 7.87 -3.34 -3.22
C SER A 510 6.45 -3.38 -2.66
N MET A 511 6.16 -2.67 -1.56
CA MET A 511 4.81 -2.55 -0.99
C MET A 511 3.86 -1.87 -1.99
N LEU A 512 4.27 -0.77 -2.60
CA LEU A 512 3.50 -0.09 -3.65
C LEU A 512 3.25 -1.01 -4.86
N THR A 513 4.20 -1.87 -5.19
CA THR A 513 4.03 -2.88 -6.24
C THR A 513 3.01 -3.94 -5.85
N GLN A 514 2.98 -4.40 -4.58
CA GLN A 514 1.97 -5.32 -4.07
C GLN A 514 0.58 -4.67 -4.09
N HIS A 515 0.47 -3.45 -3.58
CA HIS A 515 -0.78 -2.68 -3.61
C HIS A 515 -1.31 -2.49 -5.02
N PHE A 516 -0.45 -2.14 -5.98
CA PHE A 516 -0.82 -2.07 -7.41
C PHE A 516 -1.39 -3.38 -7.93
N LYS A 517 -0.74 -4.51 -7.63
CA LYS A 517 -1.21 -5.85 -8.08
C LYS A 517 -2.55 -6.19 -7.44
N TRP A 518 -2.71 -5.86 -6.16
CA TRP A 518 -3.95 -6.05 -5.43
C TRP A 518 -5.08 -5.21 -6.04
N LEU A 519 -4.89 -3.89 -6.25
CA LEU A 519 -5.87 -3.00 -6.89
C LEU A 519 -6.28 -3.50 -8.27
N ARG A 520 -5.31 -3.92 -9.09
CA ARG A 520 -5.57 -4.45 -10.43
C ARG A 520 -6.52 -5.64 -10.39
N LYS A 521 -6.30 -6.57 -9.47
CA LYS A 521 -7.14 -7.76 -9.32
C LYS A 521 -8.47 -7.46 -8.65
N ALA A 522 -8.49 -6.57 -7.68
CA ALA A 522 -9.70 -6.12 -7.02
C ALA A 522 -10.67 -5.46 -8.01
N LYS A 523 -10.16 -4.66 -8.94
CA LYS A 523 -10.97 -3.98 -9.97
C LYS A 523 -11.62 -4.95 -10.98
N GLU A 524 -11.05 -6.12 -11.17
CA GLU A 524 -11.65 -7.18 -11.99
C GLU A 524 -12.89 -7.79 -11.30
N GLN A 525 -13.10 -7.54 -9.99
CA GLN A 525 -14.17 -8.12 -9.18
C GLN A 525 -15.35 -7.16 -9.07
N SER A 526 -16.42 -7.43 -9.81
CA SER A 526 -17.62 -6.56 -9.87
C SER A 526 -18.35 -6.37 -8.53
N TRP A 527 -18.11 -7.24 -7.55
CA TRP A 527 -18.72 -7.20 -6.22
C TRP A 527 -17.94 -6.36 -5.22
N ARG A 528 -16.67 -6.00 -5.51
CA ARG A 528 -15.89 -5.14 -4.65
C ARG A 528 -16.25 -3.67 -4.86
N LYS A 529 -16.21 -2.89 -3.79
CA LYS A 529 -16.35 -1.43 -3.84
C LYS A 529 -15.05 -0.78 -4.34
N GLU A 530 -15.13 0.46 -4.78
CA GLU A 530 -13.95 1.27 -5.07
C GLU A 530 -13.22 1.63 -3.76
N TYR A 531 -11.90 1.67 -3.81
CA TYR A 531 -11.04 1.99 -2.68
C TYR A 531 -10.49 3.41 -2.83
N PRO A 532 -10.39 4.19 -1.73
CA PRO A 532 -9.64 5.44 -1.73
C PRO A 532 -8.23 5.24 -2.26
N SER A 533 -7.68 6.26 -2.91
CA SER A 533 -6.32 6.19 -3.45
C SER A 533 -5.26 6.19 -2.35
N LEU A 534 -4.18 5.48 -2.61
CA LEU A 534 -2.95 5.54 -1.82
C LEU A 534 -2.14 6.77 -2.27
N ASN A 535 -1.95 7.74 -1.37
CA ASN A 535 -1.30 9.01 -1.70
C ASN A 535 0.08 9.07 -1.04
N ILE A 536 1.12 9.09 -1.86
CA ILE A 536 2.52 9.25 -1.44
C ILE A 536 2.95 10.68 -1.75
N VAL A 537 3.55 11.34 -0.77
CA VAL A 537 4.07 12.70 -0.92
C VAL A 537 5.58 12.66 -0.72
N ASP A 538 6.30 12.68 -1.83
CA ASP A 538 7.76 12.73 -1.84
C ASP A 538 8.23 14.16 -1.62
N THR A 539 8.94 14.36 -0.54
CA THR A 539 9.50 15.65 -0.14
C THR A 539 11.02 15.59 -0.10
N SER A 540 11.67 16.66 0.30
CA SER A 540 13.14 16.69 0.35
C SER A 540 13.76 16.22 -0.97
N THR A 541 13.30 16.84 -2.03
CA THR A 541 13.57 16.46 -3.42
C THR A 541 15.05 16.48 -3.78
N VAL A 542 15.44 15.68 -4.76
CA VAL A 542 16.84 15.42 -5.13
C VAL A 542 17.68 16.69 -5.31
N PHE A 543 17.15 17.74 -5.96
CA PHE A 543 17.88 18.99 -6.20
C PHE A 543 17.94 19.94 -5.00
N GLN A 544 17.47 19.48 -3.82
CA GLN A 544 17.43 20.24 -2.57
C GLN A 544 18.11 19.52 -1.41
N GLN A 545 18.78 18.42 -1.70
CA GLN A 545 19.55 17.65 -0.74
C GLN A 545 21.06 17.89 -0.85
N ASP A 546 21.44 19.06 -1.33
CA ASP A 546 22.82 19.52 -1.48
C ASP A 546 23.63 19.42 -0.17
N HIS A 547 23.01 19.71 0.97
CA HIS A 547 23.62 19.67 2.29
C HIS A 547 23.66 18.27 2.92
N ASN A 548 22.74 17.38 2.58
CA ASN A 548 22.72 15.99 3.07
C ASN A 548 23.57 15.06 2.20
N GLY A 549 23.91 15.49 0.99
CA GLY A 549 24.74 14.76 0.04
C GLY A 549 24.06 13.58 -0.63
N TYR A 550 24.82 12.83 -1.38
CA TYR A 550 24.38 11.78 -2.30
C TYR A 550 23.47 10.69 -1.69
N THR A 551 23.55 10.44 -0.40
CA THR A 551 22.71 9.43 0.27
C THR A 551 21.22 9.81 0.33
N HIS A 552 20.88 11.06 0.09
CA HIS A 552 19.52 11.61 0.10
C HIS A 552 19.06 12.05 -1.29
N GLN A 553 19.74 11.60 -2.33
CA GLN A 553 19.54 12.06 -3.70
C GLN A 553 19.15 10.89 -4.61
N ASP A 554 17.87 10.53 -4.69
CA ASP A 554 17.34 9.48 -5.58
C ASP A 554 15.87 9.75 -5.92
N PRO A 555 15.54 10.14 -7.18
CA PRO A 555 14.16 10.28 -7.65
C PRO A 555 13.63 9.00 -8.33
N GLY A 556 14.23 7.85 -8.09
CA GLY A 556 14.01 6.62 -8.85
C GLY A 556 12.64 5.98 -8.66
N LEU A 557 11.87 6.36 -7.62
CA LEU A 557 10.51 5.84 -7.42
C LEU A 557 9.61 6.15 -8.62
N LEU A 558 9.70 7.36 -9.20
CA LEU A 558 8.94 7.78 -10.38
C LEU A 558 9.18 6.82 -11.55
N THR A 559 10.43 6.54 -11.89
CA THR A 559 10.76 5.65 -13.02
C THR A 559 10.19 4.26 -12.83
N HIS A 560 10.28 3.70 -11.60
CA HIS A 560 9.79 2.36 -11.34
C HIS A 560 8.25 2.27 -11.38
N LEU A 561 7.54 3.23 -10.80
CA LEU A 561 6.08 3.23 -10.82
C LEU A 561 5.51 3.51 -12.21
N ALA A 562 6.21 4.31 -13.01
CA ALA A 562 5.84 4.54 -14.42
C ALA A 562 5.78 3.24 -15.26
N GLU A 563 6.49 2.18 -14.88
CA GLU A 563 6.42 0.88 -15.56
C GLU A 563 5.09 0.12 -15.32
N LYS A 564 4.32 0.52 -14.30
CA LYS A 564 3.06 -0.15 -13.96
C LYS A 564 1.94 0.29 -14.90
N LYS A 565 0.80 -0.39 -14.85
CA LYS A 565 -0.36 -0.01 -15.65
C LYS A 565 -0.83 1.41 -15.32
N PRO A 566 -0.91 2.30 -16.30
CA PRO A 566 -1.20 3.71 -16.09
C PRO A 566 -2.62 3.97 -15.56
N GLU A 567 -3.51 3.00 -15.66
CA GLU A 567 -4.84 3.07 -15.08
C GLU A 567 -4.79 3.33 -13.56
N PHE A 568 -3.75 2.81 -12.87
CA PHE A 568 -3.62 2.86 -11.42
C PHE A 568 -2.59 3.86 -10.91
N ILE A 569 -1.72 4.39 -11.77
CA ILE A 569 -0.60 5.25 -11.34
C ILE A 569 -0.84 6.69 -11.77
N ARG A 570 -0.47 7.63 -10.90
CA ARG A 570 -0.40 9.07 -11.16
C ARG A 570 0.90 9.61 -10.61
N GLU A 571 1.58 10.43 -11.37
CA GLU A 571 2.81 11.09 -10.97
C GLU A 571 2.68 12.57 -11.22
N TYR A 572 2.51 13.31 -10.13
CA TYR A 572 2.34 14.76 -10.14
C TYR A 572 3.61 15.43 -9.66
N ILE A 573 4.13 16.35 -10.48
CA ILE A 573 5.39 17.07 -10.21
C ILE A 573 5.12 18.57 -10.29
N PRO A 574 4.41 19.17 -9.30
CA PRO A 574 4.06 20.59 -9.31
C PRO A 574 5.28 21.51 -9.26
N ALA A 575 5.16 22.65 -9.90
CA ALA A 575 6.23 23.66 -9.98
C ALA A 575 6.22 24.64 -8.80
N ASP A 576 5.08 24.83 -8.14
CA ASP A 576 4.90 25.78 -7.03
C ASP A 576 3.75 25.39 -6.08
N ALA A 577 3.54 26.20 -5.05
CA ALA A 577 2.55 25.95 -4.01
C ALA A 577 1.10 25.91 -4.54
N ASN A 578 0.75 26.75 -5.50
CA ASN A 578 -0.62 26.77 -6.05
C ASN A 578 -0.89 25.53 -6.92
N GLU A 579 0.11 25.03 -7.64
CA GLU A 579 0.00 23.75 -8.33
C GLU A 579 -0.10 22.57 -7.34
N LEU A 580 0.66 22.60 -6.24
CA LEU A 580 0.55 21.57 -5.19
C LEU A 580 -0.84 21.55 -4.55
N LEU A 581 -1.41 22.70 -4.26
CA LEU A 581 -2.79 22.82 -3.76
C LEU A 581 -3.80 22.24 -4.75
N ALA A 582 -3.67 22.55 -6.03
CA ALA A 582 -4.54 22.01 -7.07
C ALA A 582 -4.38 20.49 -7.26
N VAL A 583 -3.14 20.00 -7.18
CA VAL A 583 -2.82 18.54 -7.22
C VAL A 583 -3.44 17.83 -6.03
N GLY A 584 -3.30 18.35 -4.81
CA GLY A 584 -3.89 17.75 -3.62
C GLY A 584 -5.42 17.66 -3.71
N ASP A 585 -6.08 18.74 -4.14
CA ASP A 585 -7.53 18.75 -4.34
C ASP A 585 -7.98 17.70 -5.38
N LYS A 586 -7.20 17.48 -6.43
CA LYS A 586 -7.47 16.46 -7.46
C LYS A 586 -7.16 15.05 -6.98
N ALA A 587 -5.97 14.81 -6.49
CA ALA A 587 -5.47 13.48 -6.14
C ALA A 587 -6.29 12.83 -5.00
N PHE A 588 -6.72 13.61 -4.00
CA PHE A 588 -7.50 13.08 -2.86
C PHE A 588 -8.97 12.81 -3.20
N ARG A 589 -9.44 13.22 -4.38
CA ARG A 589 -10.77 12.85 -4.90
C ARG A 589 -10.75 11.59 -5.76
N ASP A 590 -9.56 11.14 -6.17
CA ASP A 590 -9.40 9.93 -6.97
C ASP A 590 -9.57 8.67 -6.13
N TYR A 591 -10.02 7.60 -6.78
CA TYR A 591 -10.16 6.26 -6.22
C TYR A 591 -9.33 5.28 -7.04
N GLU A 592 -8.88 4.20 -6.38
CA GLU A 592 -8.14 3.09 -7.00
C GLU A 592 -6.85 3.53 -7.70
N LYS A 593 -6.15 4.50 -7.10
CA LYS A 593 -4.86 4.99 -7.62
C LYS A 593 -3.76 4.88 -6.57
N ILE A 594 -2.54 4.82 -7.06
CA ILE A 594 -1.34 5.19 -6.34
C ILE A 594 -0.94 6.55 -6.91
N ASN A 595 -1.11 7.60 -6.12
CA ASN A 595 -0.71 8.95 -6.47
C ASN A 595 0.66 9.23 -5.85
N VAL A 596 1.65 9.56 -6.65
CA VAL A 596 2.94 10.10 -6.19
C VAL A 596 2.94 11.60 -6.47
N ILE A 597 3.19 12.38 -5.43
CA ILE A 597 3.20 13.84 -5.48
C ILE A 597 4.58 14.30 -5.02
N VAL A 598 5.38 14.79 -5.95
CA VAL A 598 6.70 15.36 -5.65
C VAL A 598 6.54 16.81 -5.22
N SER A 599 6.94 17.15 -4.02
CA SER A 599 6.74 18.47 -3.44
C SER A 599 8.00 19.03 -2.79
N SER A 600 8.03 20.32 -2.54
CA SER A 600 9.17 21.02 -1.97
C SER A 600 8.91 21.52 -0.56
N LYS A 601 9.85 21.22 0.34
CA LYS A 601 9.90 21.80 1.69
C LYS A 601 10.73 23.09 1.79
N HIS A 602 11.50 23.43 0.75
CA HIS A 602 12.31 24.64 0.70
C HIS A 602 11.59 25.79 -0.01
N PRO A 603 12.00 27.05 0.21
CA PRO A 603 11.41 28.20 -0.45
C PRO A 603 11.47 28.07 -1.98
N ARG A 604 10.35 28.32 -2.63
CA ARG A 604 10.16 28.27 -4.08
C ARG A 604 9.56 29.55 -4.59
N ARG A 605 10.00 29.98 -5.78
CA ARG A 605 9.37 31.08 -6.50
C ARG A 605 7.98 30.67 -6.96
N GLN A 606 7.05 31.61 -6.91
CA GLN A 606 5.65 31.39 -7.26
C GLN A 606 5.38 31.90 -8.68
N TRP A 607 4.81 31.03 -9.52
CA TRP A 607 4.65 31.24 -10.94
C TRP A 607 3.21 31.36 -11.41
N TYR A 608 2.33 30.51 -10.83
CA TYR A 608 0.97 30.32 -11.31
C TYR A 608 -0.05 30.82 -10.28
N THR A 609 -1.06 31.56 -10.75
CA THR A 609 -2.25 31.80 -9.91
C THR A 609 -2.99 30.49 -9.71
N ILE A 610 -3.81 30.40 -8.65
CA ILE A 610 -4.57 29.17 -8.37
C ILE A 610 -5.48 28.74 -9.53
N ASP A 611 -6.03 29.71 -10.29
CA ASP A 611 -6.90 29.41 -11.44
C ASP A 611 -6.10 28.85 -12.63
N GLU A 612 -4.89 29.37 -12.87
CA GLU A 612 -3.95 28.82 -13.86
C GLU A 612 -3.50 27.42 -13.41
N ALA A 613 -3.10 27.26 -12.16
CA ALA A 613 -2.68 26.00 -11.59
C ALA A 613 -3.75 24.90 -11.73
N LYS A 614 -5.01 25.20 -11.36
CA LYS A 614 -6.12 24.25 -11.53
C LYS A 614 -6.28 23.83 -13.00
N LYS A 615 -6.22 24.78 -13.92
CA LYS A 615 -6.33 24.49 -15.36
C LYS A 615 -5.21 23.57 -15.85
N ILE A 616 -3.97 23.86 -15.44
CA ILE A 616 -2.79 23.05 -15.82
C ILE A 616 -2.92 21.64 -15.23
N VAL A 617 -3.24 21.54 -13.95
CA VAL A 617 -3.39 20.25 -13.24
C VAL A 617 -4.54 19.42 -13.83
N ASP A 618 -5.66 20.04 -14.19
CA ASP A 618 -6.79 19.34 -14.80
C ASP A 618 -6.41 18.74 -16.17
N GLN A 619 -5.61 19.47 -16.95
CA GLN A 619 -5.11 19.03 -18.26
C GLN A 619 -3.88 18.13 -18.17
N GLY A 620 -3.14 18.18 -17.05
CA GLY A 620 -1.87 17.49 -16.81
C GLY A 620 -0.65 18.27 -17.29
N LEU A 621 -0.84 19.25 -18.18
CA LEU A 621 0.20 20.16 -18.69
C LEU A 621 -0.45 21.44 -19.23
N GLY A 622 0.37 22.48 -19.44
CA GLY A 622 -0.12 23.75 -19.97
C GLY A 622 0.88 24.47 -20.89
N TYR A 623 0.36 25.07 -21.96
CA TYR A 623 1.07 26.12 -22.71
C TYR A 623 1.08 27.38 -21.88
N ILE A 624 2.27 27.95 -21.66
CA ILE A 624 2.44 29.11 -20.77
C ILE A 624 2.71 30.37 -21.60
N ASP A 625 1.64 31.09 -21.94
CA ASP A 625 1.70 32.26 -22.81
C ASP A 625 2.69 33.33 -22.31
N TRP A 626 2.65 33.66 -21.00
CA TRP A 626 3.51 34.70 -20.46
C TRP A 626 5.02 34.35 -20.53
N ALA A 627 5.39 33.07 -20.62
CA ALA A 627 6.76 32.59 -20.76
C ALA A 627 7.12 32.14 -22.20
N SER A 628 6.24 32.37 -23.17
CA SER A 628 6.41 32.00 -24.56
C SER A 628 6.56 33.26 -25.46
N THR A 629 7.32 33.16 -26.54
CA THR A 629 7.50 34.23 -27.54
C THR A 629 6.95 33.86 -28.92
N ASP A 630 6.42 32.64 -29.10
CA ASP A 630 5.83 32.17 -30.36
C ASP A 630 4.44 32.77 -30.67
N GLN A 631 3.79 33.40 -29.68
CA GLN A 631 2.44 34.00 -29.78
C GLN A 631 1.42 33.01 -30.37
N GLY A 632 1.55 31.71 -30.05
CA GLY A 632 0.70 30.63 -30.55
C GLY A 632 0.99 30.22 -32.01
N ALA A 633 1.99 30.78 -32.67
CA ALA A 633 2.46 30.36 -34.00
C ALA A 633 3.38 29.13 -33.89
N GLU A 634 3.89 28.66 -35.03
CA GLU A 634 4.90 27.61 -35.08
C GLU A 634 6.20 28.10 -34.40
N PRO A 635 6.67 27.44 -33.33
CA PRO A 635 7.90 27.83 -32.65
C PRO A 635 9.16 27.38 -33.41
N ASP A 636 10.29 28.03 -33.16
CA ASP A 636 11.62 27.56 -33.55
C ASP A 636 12.15 26.51 -32.55
N LEU A 637 11.74 26.63 -31.28
CA LEU A 637 12.15 25.80 -30.14
C LEU A 637 10.97 25.61 -29.18
N VAL A 638 10.78 24.39 -28.70
CA VAL A 638 9.92 24.08 -27.54
C VAL A 638 10.80 23.89 -26.31
N VAL A 639 10.50 24.57 -25.23
CA VAL A 639 11.07 24.33 -23.91
C VAL A 639 9.99 23.75 -23.02
N ALA A 640 10.23 22.60 -22.45
CA ALA A 640 9.31 21.97 -21.50
C ALA A 640 9.98 21.75 -20.14
N ALA A 641 9.21 21.84 -19.06
CA ALA A 641 9.71 21.60 -17.73
C ALA A 641 8.69 20.82 -16.89
N ALA A 642 9.17 19.91 -16.04
CA ALA A 642 8.38 19.19 -15.06
C ALA A 642 9.11 19.18 -13.72
N GLY A 643 8.51 19.83 -12.72
CA GLY A 643 9.06 20.01 -11.38
C GLY A 643 9.50 21.41 -11.06
N SER A 644 9.77 21.69 -9.81
CA SER A 644 10.03 23.03 -9.29
C SER A 644 11.35 23.62 -9.81
N GLU A 645 12.48 22.93 -9.63
CA GLU A 645 13.79 23.36 -10.10
C GLU A 645 13.87 23.36 -11.64
N PRO A 646 13.36 22.33 -12.34
CA PRO A 646 13.30 22.36 -13.80
C PRO A 646 12.55 23.58 -14.35
N ASN A 647 11.40 23.94 -13.74
CA ASN A 647 10.67 25.16 -14.14
C ASN A 647 11.49 26.43 -13.91
N LEU A 648 12.12 26.57 -12.75
CA LEU A 648 12.96 27.72 -12.42
C LEU A 648 14.09 27.88 -13.44
N GLU A 649 14.83 26.83 -13.73
CA GLU A 649 15.98 26.87 -14.61
C GLU A 649 15.60 27.04 -16.08
N ALA A 650 14.51 26.40 -16.51
CA ALA A 650 13.97 26.57 -17.86
C ALA A 650 13.51 28.02 -18.10
N LEU A 651 12.80 28.63 -17.15
CA LEU A 651 12.38 30.03 -17.24
C LEU A 651 13.57 30.98 -17.27
N ALA A 652 14.61 30.72 -16.47
CA ALA A 652 15.84 31.50 -16.49
C ALA A 652 16.60 31.32 -17.81
N ALA A 653 16.65 30.12 -18.36
CA ALA A 653 17.24 29.89 -19.69
C ALA A 653 16.50 30.64 -20.81
N ILE A 654 15.16 30.61 -20.79
CA ILE A 654 14.30 31.38 -21.72
C ILE A 654 14.62 32.88 -21.62
N SER A 655 14.75 33.39 -20.38
CA SER A 655 15.12 34.81 -20.18
C SER A 655 16.48 35.18 -20.79
N LEU A 656 17.49 34.30 -20.63
CA LEU A 656 18.81 34.47 -21.25
C LEU A 656 18.73 34.44 -22.78
N LEU A 657 17.99 33.50 -23.34
CA LEU A 657 17.79 33.35 -24.77
C LEU A 657 17.04 34.53 -25.40
N ASN A 658 15.94 34.96 -24.73
CA ASN A 658 15.16 36.11 -25.24
C ASN A 658 15.93 37.43 -25.20
N LYS A 659 16.82 37.59 -24.23
CA LYS A 659 17.68 38.77 -24.14
C LYS A 659 18.70 38.83 -25.30
N GLU A 660 19.29 37.70 -25.66
CA GLU A 660 20.33 37.63 -26.69
C GLU A 660 19.75 37.44 -28.09
N PHE A 661 18.64 36.70 -28.24
CA PHE A 661 17.97 36.37 -29.50
C PHE A 661 16.47 36.70 -29.40
N PRO A 662 16.09 37.98 -29.39
CA PRO A 662 14.68 38.38 -29.20
C PRO A 662 13.76 37.91 -30.35
N GLU A 663 14.31 37.55 -31.53
CA GLU A 663 13.58 37.01 -32.67
C GLU A 663 13.28 35.49 -32.57
N LEU A 664 13.90 34.77 -31.62
CA LEU A 664 13.72 33.34 -31.45
C LEU A 664 12.32 33.07 -30.89
N LYS A 665 11.54 32.26 -31.60
CA LYS A 665 10.20 31.87 -31.20
C LYS A 665 10.25 30.66 -30.27
N ILE A 666 10.04 30.89 -28.98
CA ILE A 666 10.08 29.87 -27.95
C ILE A 666 8.66 29.58 -27.50
N ARG A 667 8.31 28.32 -27.41
CA ARG A 667 7.11 27.81 -26.75
C ARG A 667 7.47 27.20 -25.40
N PHE A 668 6.89 27.65 -24.30
CA PHE A 668 7.09 27.04 -22.99
C PHE A 668 5.92 26.21 -22.57
N ILE A 669 6.20 24.96 -22.14
CA ILE A 669 5.22 23.99 -21.66
C ILE A 669 5.58 23.59 -20.23
N ASN A 670 4.66 23.81 -19.29
CA ASN A 670 4.75 23.24 -17.94
C ASN A 670 4.01 21.92 -17.88
N VAL A 671 4.65 20.87 -17.37
CA VAL A 671 4.10 19.52 -17.25
C VAL A 671 3.98 19.18 -15.78
N VAL A 672 2.78 18.82 -15.32
CA VAL A 672 2.48 18.46 -13.93
C VAL A 672 2.21 16.97 -13.79
N ASP A 673 1.39 16.35 -14.65
CA ASP A 673 1.17 14.90 -14.74
C ASP A 673 2.05 14.35 -15.84
N ILE A 674 3.18 13.75 -15.45
CA ILE A 674 4.18 13.31 -16.43
C ILE A 674 3.68 12.17 -17.31
N LEU A 675 2.85 11.28 -16.77
CA LEU A 675 2.31 10.14 -17.50
C LEU A 675 1.24 10.55 -18.51
N LYS A 676 0.70 11.77 -18.41
CA LYS A 676 -0.20 12.36 -19.41
C LYS A 676 0.45 12.52 -20.80
N LEU A 677 1.78 12.59 -20.83
CA LEU A 677 2.54 12.69 -22.09
C LEU A 677 2.59 11.36 -22.88
N ARG A 678 2.20 10.24 -22.29
CA ARG A 678 2.15 8.93 -22.97
C ARG A 678 1.10 8.93 -24.07
N SER A 679 1.32 8.06 -25.07
CA SER A 679 0.33 7.81 -26.13
C SER A 679 -0.92 7.12 -25.58
N PRO A 680 -2.11 7.27 -26.21
CA PRO A 680 -3.32 6.56 -25.78
C PRO A 680 -3.21 5.02 -25.86
N GLN A 681 -2.22 4.50 -26.57
CA GLN A 681 -1.91 3.07 -26.62
C GLN A 681 -1.26 2.60 -25.31
N ASN A 682 -0.44 3.45 -24.71
CA ASN A 682 0.30 3.16 -23.49
C ASN A 682 -0.45 3.66 -22.22
N ASP A 683 -1.19 4.75 -22.33
CA ASP A 683 -2.07 5.28 -21.28
C ASP A 683 -3.37 5.81 -21.91
N PRO A 684 -4.55 5.22 -21.62
CA PRO A 684 -5.82 5.69 -22.18
C PRO A 684 -6.13 7.17 -21.92
N ARG A 685 -5.50 7.78 -20.91
CA ARG A 685 -5.60 9.23 -20.62
C ARG A 685 -4.58 10.06 -21.39
N GLY A 686 -3.62 9.40 -22.03
CA GLY A 686 -2.51 10.02 -22.71
C GLY A 686 -2.97 10.97 -23.83
N LEU A 687 -2.08 11.88 -24.21
CA LEU A 687 -2.33 12.78 -25.31
C LEU A 687 -2.38 11.99 -26.64
N THR A 688 -3.38 12.27 -27.48
CA THR A 688 -3.34 11.82 -28.87
C THR A 688 -2.13 12.43 -29.58
N ASP A 689 -1.70 11.84 -30.70
CA ASP A 689 -0.57 12.39 -31.45
C ASP A 689 -0.86 13.82 -31.92
N GLU A 690 -2.10 14.14 -32.29
CA GLU A 690 -2.50 15.49 -32.66
C GLU A 690 -2.40 16.47 -31.49
N GLU A 691 -2.81 16.06 -30.29
CA GLU A 691 -2.69 16.88 -29.08
C GLU A 691 -1.22 17.06 -28.69
N PHE A 692 -0.43 15.99 -28.76
CA PHE A 692 1.00 16.03 -28.47
C PHE A 692 1.73 16.96 -29.42
N ASP A 693 1.46 16.83 -30.74
CA ASP A 693 2.08 17.68 -31.79
C ASP A 693 1.70 19.15 -31.64
N ARG A 694 0.52 19.47 -31.05
CA ARG A 694 0.17 20.88 -30.76
C ARG A 694 1.07 21.49 -29.70
N TYR A 695 1.50 20.73 -28.72
CA TYR A 695 2.40 21.17 -27.65
C TYR A 695 3.87 21.11 -28.12
N PHE A 696 4.29 19.95 -28.62
CA PHE A 696 5.69 19.62 -28.84
C PHE A 696 6.13 19.69 -30.32
N THR A 697 5.23 20.02 -31.24
CA THR A 697 5.45 20.01 -32.68
C THR A 697 5.80 18.61 -33.23
N LYS A 698 6.03 18.51 -34.55
CA LYS A 698 6.40 17.24 -35.19
C LYS A 698 7.92 17.05 -35.36
N ASP A 699 8.67 18.14 -35.41
CA ASP A 699 10.07 18.12 -35.83
C ASP A 699 10.96 19.20 -35.21
N LYS A 700 10.37 20.20 -34.53
CA LYS A 700 11.17 21.25 -33.90
C LYS A 700 11.94 20.70 -32.70
N PRO A 701 13.13 21.26 -32.42
CA PRO A 701 13.85 20.87 -31.23
C PRO A 701 12.99 21.08 -29.95
N VAL A 702 13.03 20.10 -29.05
CA VAL A 702 12.43 20.16 -27.75
C VAL A 702 13.52 20.08 -26.71
N LEU A 703 13.67 21.08 -25.87
CA LEU A 703 14.47 21.02 -24.67
C LEU A 703 13.56 20.64 -23.51
N PHE A 704 13.82 19.52 -22.87
CA PHE A 704 12.99 19.04 -21.74
C PHE A 704 13.79 19.01 -20.43
N ALA A 705 13.47 19.88 -19.51
CA ALA A 705 14.00 19.90 -18.16
C ALA A 705 13.12 19.05 -17.24
N PHE A 706 13.66 17.99 -16.63
CA PHE A 706 12.90 16.99 -15.89
C PHE A 706 13.47 16.77 -14.49
N HIS A 707 12.59 16.62 -13.52
CA HIS A 707 12.96 16.37 -12.12
C HIS A 707 13.65 15.01 -11.91
N GLY A 708 13.17 13.97 -12.57
CA GLY A 708 13.63 12.60 -12.41
C GLY A 708 14.72 12.17 -13.39
N PHE A 709 14.95 10.88 -13.50
CA PHE A 709 15.89 10.31 -14.48
C PHE A 709 15.42 10.52 -15.91
N GLU A 710 16.35 10.91 -16.80
CA GLU A 710 16.08 11.23 -18.21
C GLU A 710 15.38 10.10 -18.98
N ASP A 711 15.64 8.85 -18.60
CA ASP A 711 15.18 7.68 -19.36
C ASP A 711 13.65 7.58 -19.43
N LEU A 712 12.93 8.06 -18.42
CA LEU A 712 11.47 8.12 -18.45
C LEU A 712 10.95 9.00 -19.59
N ILE A 713 11.58 10.16 -19.79
CA ILE A 713 11.20 11.08 -20.88
C ILE A 713 11.60 10.50 -22.24
N LYS A 714 12.77 9.85 -22.33
CA LYS A 714 13.22 9.15 -23.56
C LYS A 714 12.20 8.08 -23.97
N ASP A 715 11.72 7.28 -23.02
CA ASP A 715 10.70 6.26 -23.26
C ASP A 715 9.41 6.86 -23.79
N ILE A 716 8.91 7.93 -23.16
CA ILE A 716 7.69 8.63 -23.57
C ILE A 716 7.80 9.17 -24.99
N PHE A 717 8.92 9.82 -25.33
CA PHE A 717 9.14 10.43 -26.66
C PHE A 717 9.44 9.40 -27.75
N PHE A 718 9.88 8.20 -27.40
CA PHE A 718 10.18 7.15 -28.38
C PHE A 718 8.97 6.79 -29.24
N ASP A 719 7.77 6.83 -28.67
CA ASP A 719 6.51 6.53 -29.36
C ASP A 719 5.86 7.75 -30.06
N ARG A 720 6.54 8.91 -30.03
CA ARG A 720 6.00 10.16 -30.60
C ARG A 720 6.59 10.49 -31.97
N HIS A 721 5.90 11.37 -32.72
CA HIS A 721 6.40 11.85 -34.00
C HIS A 721 7.73 12.61 -33.85
N ASN A 722 7.75 13.55 -32.88
CA ASN A 722 8.92 14.34 -32.59
C ASN A 722 9.89 13.57 -31.69
N ARG A 723 11.02 13.19 -32.24
CA ARG A 723 12.16 12.58 -31.55
C ARG A 723 13.37 13.50 -31.41
N ASN A 724 13.23 14.75 -31.85
CA ASN A 724 14.27 15.77 -31.71
C ASN A 724 14.16 16.39 -30.30
N VAL A 725 14.43 15.58 -29.27
CA VAL A 725 14.32 15.97 -27.88
C VAL A 725 15.67 15.92 -27.19
N HIS A 726 16.00 17.02 -26.52
CA HIS A 726 17.17 17.21 -25.66
C HIS A 726 16.69 17.20 -24.22
N ILE A 727 17.06 16.19 -23.48
CA ILE A 727 16.55 15.95 -22.13
C ILE A 727 17.64 16.26 -21.12
N HIS A 728 17.28 17.02 -20.11
CA HIS A 728 18.10 17.32 -18.95
C HIS A 728 17.32 16.90 -17.70
N GLY A 729 17.86 15.95 -16.96
CA GLY A 729 17.28 15.39 -15.76
C GLY A 729 18.35 15.05 -14.74
N TYR A 730 17.96 14.29 -13.73
CA TYR A 730 18.93 13.76 -12.78
C TYR A 730 19.79 12.66 -13.46
N ARG A 731 21.12 12.72 -13.28
CA ARG A 731 22.11 11.84 -13.92
C ARG A 731 22.98 11.11 -12.93
N GLU A 732 22.58 10.99 -11.69
CA GLU A 732 23.35 10.40 -10.58
C GLU A 732 24.66 11.16 -10.28
N ASN A 733 24.71 12.44 -10.62
CA ASN A 733 25.85 13.33 -10.37
C ASN A 733 25.59 14.20 -9.14
N GLY A 734 25.22 13.54 -8.00
CA GLY A 734 24.96 14.23 -6.77
C GLY A 734 26.13 14.22 -5.81
N ASP A 735 26.25 15.26 -4.98
CA ASP A 735 27.28 15.38 -3.95
C ASP A 735 26.86 16.38 -2.86
N ILE A 736 27.73 16.65 -1.88
CA ILE A 736 27.65 17.77 -0.97
C ILE A 736 28.12 19.01 -1.74
N THR A 737 27.23 19.96 -1.96
CA THR A 737 27.51 21.14 -2.76
C THR A 737 26.56 22.29 -2.43
N THR A 738 26.25 23.17 -3.38
CA THR A 738 25.27 24.23 -3.25
C THR A 738 23.98 23.90 -4.03
N PRO A 739 22.82 24.52 -3.71
CA PRO A 739 21.57 24.24 -4.43
C PRO A 739 21.63 24.41 -5.94
N PHE A 740 22.36 25.42 -6.43
CA PHE A 740 22.50 25.62 -7.86
C PHE A 740 23.50 24.64 -8.47
N ASP A 741 24.59 24.33 -7.76
CA ASP A 741 25.59 23.40 -8.26
C ASP A 741 25.03 21.97 -8.40
N MET A 742 24.08 21.55 -7.58
CA MET A 742 23.35 20.30 -7.80
C MET A 742 22.72 20.21 -9.19
N ARG A 743 22.24 21.36 -9.70
CA ARG A 743 21.71 21.46 -11.06
C ARG A 743 22.82 21.50 -12.09
N VAL A 744 23.94 22.19 -11.80
CA VAL A 744 25.13 22.24 -12.68
C VAL A 744 25.75 20.86 -12.87
N LEU A 745 25.94 20.09 -11.79
CA LEU A 745 26.47 18.73 -11.85
C LEU A 745 25.64 17.80 -12.74
N ASN A 746 24.33 18.04 -12.81
CA ASN A 746 23.39 17.27 -13.62
C ASN A 746 23.03 17.95 -14.94
N GLU A 747 23.69 19.06 -15.30
CA GLU A 747 23.45 19.86 -16.51
C GLU A 747 21.99 20.35 -16.65
N LEU A 748 21.28 20.51 -15.54
CA LEU A 748 19.89 20.98 -15.46
C LEU A 748 19.79 22.48 -15.16
N ASP A 749 20.92 23.16 -15.02
CA ASP A 749 20.98 24.58 -14.74
C ASP A 749 20.73 25.43 -15.99
N ARG A 750 20.36 26.70 -15.75
CA ARG A 750 20.03 27.66 -16.81
C ARG A 750 21.08 27.85 -17.88
N TYR A 751 22.35 27.68 -17.58
CA TYR A 751 23.45 27.89 -18.53
C TYR A 751 23.57 26.72 -19.50
N HIS A 752 23.56 25.47 -18.98
CA HIS A 752 23.54 24.27 -19.82
C HIS A 752 22.26 24.20 -20.66
N LEU A 753 21.09 24.50 -20.05
CA LEU A 753 19.81 24.51 -20.76
C LEU A 753 19.81 25.56 -21.91
N ALA A 754 20.26 26.79 -21.65
CA ALA A 754 20.29 27.84 -22.66
C ALA A 754 21.28 27.53 -23.78
N LYS A 755 22.44 26.96 -23.43
CA LYS A 755 23.45 26.51 -24.41
C LYS A 755 22.90 25.44 -25.32
N ASP A 756 22.37 24.35 -24.79
CA ASP A 756 21.86 23.24 -25.58
C ASP A 756 20.65 23.67 -26.41
N ALA A 757 19.76 24.47 -25.84
CA ALA A 757 18.61 25.05 -26.52
C ALA A 757 19.00 25.77 -27.80
N ILE A 758 19.95 26.73 -27.76
CA ILE A 758 20.30 27.53 -28.92
C ILE A 758 21.05 26.72 -29.97
N LEU A 759 21.91 25.78 -29.54
CA LEU A 759 22.66 24.92 -30.45
C LEU A 759 21.77 23.88 -31.15
N SER A 760 20.65 23.50 -30.55
CA SER A 760 19.68 22.55 -31.12
C SER A 760 18.86 23.16 -32.29
N VAL A 761 18.77 24.50 -32.37
CA VAL A 761 18.01 25.18 -33.42
C VAL A 761 18.91 25.41 -34.63
N PRO A 762 18.73 24.74 -35.78
CA PRO A 762 19.67 24.78 -36.91
C PRO A 762 19.95 26.19 -37.43
N ALA A 763 18.93 27.06 -37.44
CA ALA A 763 19.06 28.44 -37.91
C ALA A 763 19.94 29.32 -37.01
N TYR A 764 20.12 28.92 -35.76
CA TYR A 764 20.87 29.66 -34.74
C TYR A 764 22.19 29.01 -34.33
N ALA A 765 22.46 27.75 -34.70
CA ALA A 765 23.62 27.00 -34.23
C ALA A 765 24.95 27.76 -34.47
N GLN A 766 25.12 28.39 -35.65
CA GLN A 766 26.32 29.19 -35.93
C GLN A 766 26.33 30.53 -35.17
N LYS A 767 25.20 31.24 -35.11
CA LYS A 767 25.07 32.51 -34.37
C LYS A 767 25.17 32.30 -32.85
N GLY A 768 24.68 31.16 -32.38
CA GLY A 768 24.67 30.78 -30.98
C GLY A 768 26.02 30.33 -30.43
N ALA A 769 27.03 30.08 -31.25
CA ALA A 769 28.32 29.55 -30.79
C ALA A 769 29.03 30.48 -29.77
N ALA A 770 29.01 31.79 -29.99
CA ALA A 770 29.56 32.75 -29.03
C ALA A 770 28.75 32.82 -27.72
N PHE A 771 27.43 32.70 -27.82
CA PHE A 771 26.56 32.63 -26.63
C PHE A 771 26.78 31.32 -25.86
N ALA A 772 26.92 30.20 -26.55
CA ALA A 772 27.24 28.92 -25.95
C ALA A 772 28.54 28.97 -25.14
N GLN A 773 29.60 29.59 -25.73
CA GLN A 773 30.86 29.78 -24.99
C GLN A 773 30.68 30.67 -23.76
N LYS A 774 29.88 31.73 -23.86
CA LYS A 774 29.54 32.57 -22.69
C LYS A 774 28.83 31.78 -21.58
N MET A 775 27.98 30.83 -21.94
CA MET A 775 27.33 29.94 -20.93
C MET A 775 28.36 29.03 -20.25
N ASP A 776 29.30 28.47 -21.02
CA ASP A 776 30.41 27.67 -20.45
C ASP A 776 31.29 28.53 -19.53
N ASP A 777 31.57 29.78 -19.87
CA ASP A 777 32.32 30.70 -19.02
C ASP A 777 31.56 31.00 -17.72
N MET A 778 30.22 31.07 -17.76
CA MET A 778 29.41 31.26 -16.54
C MET A 778 29.44 30.04 -15.63
N VAL A 779 29.40 28.83 -16.18
CA VAL A 779 29.57 27.57 -15.41
C VAL A 779 30.94 27.54 -14.77
N ALA A 780 32.01 27.89 -15.51
CA ALA A 780 33.36 27.93 -14.97
C ALA A 780 33.52 28.98 -13.85
N LYS A 781 32.88 30.15 -14.01
CA LYS A 781 32.85 31.21 -13.00
C LYS A 781 32.11 30.71 -11.72
N HIS A 782 30.97 30.03 -11.89
CA HIS A 782 30.23 29.43 -10.80
C HIS A 782 31.08 28.40 -10.06
N ASN A 783 31.70 27.47 -10.77
CA ASN A 783 32.53 26.41 -10.18
C ASN A 783 33.71 26.97 -9.38
N GLN A 784 34.27 28.11 -9.79
CA GLN A 784 35.32 28.80 -9.03
C GLN A 784 34.73 29.46 -7.79
N PHE A 785 33.61 30.14 -7.93
CA PHE A 785 32.99 30.90 -6.84
C PHE A 785 32.55 30.02 -5.68
N ILE A 786 31.92 28.86 -5.96
CA ILE A 786 31.46 27.93 -4.90
C ILE A 786 32.65 27.32 -4.12
N ARG A 787 33.81 27.15 -4.76
CA ARG A 787 35.00 26.65 -4.09
C ARG A 787 35.61 27.69 -3.14
N ASP A 788 35.47 28.95 -3.49
CA ASP A 788 36.06 30.06 -2.72
C ASP A 788 35.10 30.50 -1.58
N GLU A 789 33.78 30.55 -1.84
CA GLU A 789 32.80 31.18 -0.94
C GLU A 789 31.84 30.17 -0.28
N GLY A 790 31.67 28.97 -0.83
CA GLY A 790 30.75 27.94 -0.31
C GLY A 790 29.25 28.26 -0.51
N THR A 791 28.93 29.22 -1.37
CA THR A 791 27.55 29.65 -1.70
C THR A 791 27.40 29.82 -3.19
N ASP A 792 26.17 29.91 -3.70
CA ASP A 792 25.88 30.16 -5.11
C ASP A 792 26.24 31.60 -5.52
N LEU A 793 26.41 31.81 -6.83
CA LEU A 793 26.67 33.15 -7.36
C LEU A 793 25.51 34.10 -7.02
N PRO A 794 25.77 35.35 -6.56
CA PRO A 794 24.75 36.35 -6.26
C PRO A 794 23.77 36.61 -7.41
N GLU A 795 24.24 36.57 -8.67
CA GLU A 795 23.41 36.73 -9.85
C GLU A 795 22.45 35.53 -10.09
N VAL A 796 22.73 34.36 -9.52
CA VAL A 796 21.85 33.20 -9.56
C VAL A 796 20.79 33.30 -8.45
N GLU A 797 21.23 33.59 -7.23
CA GLU A 797 20.33 33.70 -6.06
C GLU A 797 19.35 34.86 -6.19
N ASN A 798 19.81 35.99 -6.68
CA ASN A 798 19.00 37.22 -6.81
C ASN A 798 18.31 37.35 -8.16
N TRP A 799 18.37 36.32 -9.03
CA TRP A 799 17.68 36.35 -10.31
C TRP A 799 16.16 36.46 -10.09
N ASN A 800 15.51 37.32 -10.86
CA ASN A 800 14.05 37.48 -10.88
C ASN A 800 13.55 37.44 -12.32
N TRP A 801 12.34 36.94 -12.48
CA TRP A 801 11.67 36.92 -13.76
C TRP A 801 11.30 38.35 -14.21
N GLU A 802 11.61 38.67 -15.45
CA GLU A 802 11.13 39.86 -16.13
C GLU A 802 10.31 39.45 -17.35
N PRO A 803 9.25 40.20 -17.70
CA PRO A 803 8.48 39.94 -18.90
C PRO A 803 9.35 39.85 -20.14
N LEU A 804 9.06 38.90 -21.03
CA LEU A 804 9.79 38.69 -22.26
C LEU A 804 9.52 39.81 -23.28
N ASN A 805 10.49 40.10 -24.10
CA ASN A 805 10.31 40.87 -25.31
C ASN A 805 9.55 40.01 -26.31
N LYS A 806 8.29 40.37 -26.66
CA LYS A 806 7.44 39.63 -27.58
C LYS A 806 7.32 40.30 -28.92
#